data_90e23eb0cbecc27ca6c914d091beed74
#
_entry.id   90e23eb0cbecc27ca6c914d091beed74
#
_cell.length_a   1.000
_cell.length_b   1.000
_cell.length_c   1.000
_cell.angle_alpha   90.00
_cell.angle_beta   90.00
_cell.angle_gamma   90.00
#
_symmetry.space_group_name_H-M   'P 1'
#
loop_
_entity.id
_entity.type
_entity.pdbx_description
1 polymer ?
#
loop_
_entity_poly.entity_id
_entity_poly.type
_entity_poly.pdbx_seq_one_letter_code
_entity_poly.pdbx_strand_id
1 'polypeptide(L)'
;MRRYFILLSCLSGLQLFAQTNDSINQNQSIDLEQTVISGQYNSQSVKKSIYEVRVINQEMIERLAGNTLADLLNQTLNMNIIPNSSSGKSTVTMFGLDAQYFKILVDNIPLANDEGLGNNTDLTQLNLDDVQQVEIVEGAMGVEYGANSLGGVINVITKKGGKNKFDISATLQEETIGDEYNWKNKGRHIQSLKIGHKFSDKIYANLSFSRNDFQGFFDNKKGENYPINDGLRGYEWLPKTQNSAKALFQYKNENFRLFYKFEYFNEETKYYESNLIEVPNIPTATTDVYGRDREYTTDRIYNHFNVAGRFKNAINYDISLSYQEQKRKVKAYQYEVLTGNELDVNKYEYESRKVYYSKGMFSNFINKNDVFDFQFGYEIDQTRGFASPLSMEFNDVPENNIERNIGTYDFFGSSEINLNDKISLRPGARVMFSEQFDTQTAISLSAKYVFGKDWELRGIVGTSPRLPNYDEMYSFLVDVNHDVRGNENLNPEKGYSAFLHLKKNLKFNSDTNLEQKLSLWNIDLKDKIALVVIGETPLRYQYNNIDTYKVHGATYMNQFTIGNISGGIGASLTGIKQSIDQENFIETVKNKYFYSVQANANASYKLPSTKTIFSVFYKYNGEQEQYTLKTNVVTRESYYAKGKQQVFSWMDASIRQAFFRDKFDVTIGARNLFDVKYLTNTTGNDGAHTAGASSILYGYGRSYFVKLSFNLGIN
;
A
#
# COMPACT_ATOMS: atom_id res chain seq x y z
N MET A 1 -6.66 38.50 11.14
CA MET A 1 -6.70 38.00 12.54
C MET A 1 -8.03 38.22 13.28
N ARG A 2 -9.12 38.69 12.68
CA ARG A 2 -10.40 38.93 13.39
C ARG A 2 -11.60 38.06 12.97
N ARG A 3 -11.41 37.10 12.05
CA ARG A 3 -12.48 36.22 11.54
C ARG A 3 -12.46 34.75 12.06
N TYR A 4 -11.47 34.40 12.86
CA TYR A 4 -11.34 33.01 13.40
C TYR A 4 -11.86 32.84 14.83
N PHE A 5 -12.34 33.92 15.49
CA PHE A 5 -12.80 33.85 16.88
C PHE A 5 -14.28 33.46 17.05
N ILE A 6 -15.06 33.39 15.96
CA ILE A 6 -16.51 33.12 16.06
C ILE A 6 -16.82 31.62 16.07
N LEU A 7 -15.93 30.74 15.58
CA LEU A 7 -16.16 29.30 15.61
C LEU A 7 -15.86 28.63 16.98
N LEU A 8 -15.08 29.26 17.83
CA LEU A 8 -14.77 28.73 19.17
C LEU A 8 -15.85 29.04 20.20
N SER A 9 -16.65 30.03 20.00
CA SER A 9 -17.72 30.43 20.95
C SER A 9 -19.01 29.63 20.83
N CYS A 10 -19.21 28.85 19.77
CA CYS A 10 -20.36 27.94 19.61
C CYS A 10 -20.19 26.59 20.30
N LEU A 11 -18.96 26.22 20.66
CA LEU A 11 -18.67 24.94 21.32
C LEU A 11 -18.85 24.96 22.84
N SER A 12 -18.89 26.13 23.47
CA SER A 12 -19.03 26.25 24.93
C SER A 12 -20.48 26.17 25.43
N GLY A 13 -21.47 26.17 24.54
CA GLY A 13 -22.89 26.13 24.90
C GLY A 13 -23.54 24.74 25.02
N LEU A 14 -22.83 23.65 24.67
CA LEU A 14 -23.41 22.29 24.60
C LEU A 14 -23.11 21.39 25.80
N GLN A 15 -22.52 21.92 26.87
CA GLN A 15 -22.11 21.11 28.02
C GLN A 15 -23.18 20.90 29.13
N LEU A 16 -24.43 21.32 28.94
CA LEU A 16 -25.39 21.38 30.05
C LEU A 16 -26.45 20.27 30.12
N PHE A 17 -26.40 19.21 29.30
CA PHE A 17 -27.36 18.09 29.42
C PHE A 17 -26.70 16.73 29.31
N ALA A 18 -25.87 16.34 30.28
CA ALA A 18 -25.46 14.94 30.41
C ALA A 18 -25.10 14.60 31.87
N GLN A 19 -26.09 14.57 32.74
CA GLN A 19 -25.97 13.86 34.00
C GLN A 19 -27.22 13.01 34.23
N THR A 20 -27.11 11.71 33.92
CA THR A 20 -27.84 10.66 34.64
C THR A 20 -26.88 9.51 34.86
N ASN A 21 -26.65 9.25 36.15
CA ASN A 21 -25.87 8.12 36.65
C ASN A 21 -26.55 6.81 36.28
N ASP A 22 -25.88 5.98 35.47
CA ASP A 22 -26.07 4.53 35.49
C ASP A 22 -24.69 3.90 35.61
N SER A 23 -24.37 3.52 36.83
CA SER A 23 -23.19 2.73 37.19
C SER A 23 -23.41 1.28 36.75
N ILE A 24 -23.08 1.01 35.47
CA ILE A 24 -22.82 -0.36 35.03
C ILE A 24 -21.31 -0.56 35.11
N ASN A 25 -20.89 -1.46 36.01
CA ASN A 25 -19.52 -1.95 36.10
C ASN A 25 -19.07 -2.56 34.76
N GLN A 26 -18.47 -1.74 33.87
CA GLN A 26 -17.75 -2.17 32.66
C GLN A 26 -16.24 -2.13 32.91
N ASN A 27 -15.77 -2.74 33.97
CA ASN A 27 -14.35 -3.01 34.23
C ASN A 27 -14.05 -4.50 34.09
N GLN A 28 -14.41 -5.06 32.92
CA GLN A 28 -13.71 -6.21 32.36
C GLN A 28 -13.38 -5.82 30.92
N SER A 29 -12.18 -5.29 30.72
CA SER A 29 -11.52 -5.36 29.42
C SER A 29 -11.30 -6.86 29.17
N ILE A 30 -12.27 -7.50 28.53
CA ILE A 30 -12.06 -8.79 27.89
C ILE A 30 -11.01 -8.49 26.84
N ASP A 31 -9.79 -8.93 27.10
CA ASP A 31 -8.67 -8.96 26.16
C ASP A 31 -9.10 -9.91 25.04
N LEU A 32 -9.91 -9.40 24.10
CA LEU A 32 -10.34 -10.14 22.92
C LEU A 32 -9.06 -10.43 22.16
N GLU A 33 -8.59 -11.66 22.27
CA GLU A 33 -7.41 -12.15 21.58
C GLU A 33 -7.53 -11.81 20.09
N GLN A 34 -6.62 -10.99 19.56
CA GLN A 34 -6.64 -10.58 18.16
C GLN A 34 -6.61 -11.83 17.29
N THR A 35 -7.57 -11.94 16.38
CA THR A 35 -7.69 -13.05 15.46
C THR A 35 -7.04 -12.69 14.13
N VAL A 36 -6.22 -13.57 13.58
CA VAL A 36 -5.55 -13.44 12.29
C VAL A 36 -6.04 -14.49 11.30
N ILE A 37 -6.02 -14.13 10.03
CA ILE A 37 -6.45 -14.97 8.91
C ILE A 37 -5.26 -15.27 8.00
N SER A 38 -4.36 -14.30 7.82
CA SER A 38 -3.24 -14.41 6.88
C SER A 38 -2.25 -15.51 7.29
N GLY A 39 -1.92 -16.40 6.35
CA GLY A 39 -1.01 -17.52 6.57
C GLY A 39 -1.55 -18.64 7.47
N GLN A 40 -2.82 -18.61 7.86
CA GLN A 40 -3.41 -19.57 8.77
C GLN A 40 -4.28 -20.60 8.03
N TYR A 41 -4.35 -21.84 8.53
CA TYR A 41 -5.28 -22.87 8.03
C TYR A 41 -6.74 -22.51 8.34
N ASN A 42 -6.94 -21.91 9.50
CA ASN A 42 -8.20 -21.35 9.95
C ASN A 42 -7.91 -20.04 10.68
N SER A 43 -8.89 -19.17 10.76
CA SER A 43 -8.81 -17.98 11.59
C SER A 43 -8.47 -18.38 13.03
N GLN A 44 -7.37 -17.86 13.55
CA GLN A 44 -6.90 -18.18 14.92
C GLN A 44 -6.29 -16.97 15.59
N SER A 45 -6.04 -17.07 16.89
CA SER A 45 -5.43 -15.97 17.62
C SER A 45 -3.96 -15.75 17.21
N VAL A 46 -3.48 -14.52 17.29
CA VAL A 46 -2.06 -14.17 17.03
C VAL A 46 -1.12 -15.03 17.90
N LYS A 47 -1.51 -15.37 19.12
CA LYS A 47 -0.72 -16.22 20.02
C LYS A 47 -0.56 -17.65 19.51
N LYS A 48 -1.58 -18.21 18.85
CA LYS A 48 -1.53 -19.57 18.32
C LYS A 48 -0.78 -19.63 17.00
N SER A 49 -0.76 -18.58 16.21
CA SER A 49 -0.05 -18.50 14.94
C SER A 49 1.41 -18.93 15.08
N ILE A 50 1.91 -19.74 14.14
CA ILE A 50 3.33 -20.07 14.01
C ILE A 50 4.08 -18.90 13.37
N TYR A 51 3.46 -18.20 12.42
CA TYR A 51 4.01 -17.01 11.80
C TYR A 51 3.94 -15.80 12.73
N GLU A 52 4.89 -14.90 12.59
CA GLU A 52 4.79 -13.57 13.19
C GLU A 52 3.86 -12.71 12.35
N VAL A 53 2.75 -12.30 12.95
CA VAL A 53 1.74 -11.45 12.30
C VAL A 53 1.56 -10.19 13.12
N ARG A 54 1.87 -9.04 12.52
CA ARG A 54 1.54 -7.73 13.08
C ARG A 54 0.13 -7.36 12.65
N VAL A 55 -0.73 -7.06 13.60
CA VAL A 55 -2.10 -6.63 13.33
C VAL A 55 -2.24 -5.15 13.67
N ILE A 56 -2.64 -4.35 12.68
CA ILE A 56 -3.07 -2.98 12.85
C ILE A 56 -4.60 -3.02 12.87
N ASN A 57 -5.17 -2.94 14.06
CA ASN A 57 -6.61 -3.08 14.26
C ASN A 57 -7.38 -1.79 13.95
N GLN A 58 -8.70 -1.86 13.94
CA GLN A 58 -9.58 -0.73 13.65
C GLN A 58 -9.32 0.46 14.62
N GLU A 59 -9.08 0.20 15.89
CA GLU A 59 -8.83 1.26 16.87
C GLU A 59 -7.56 2.06 16.51
N MET A 60 -6.48 1.39 16.10
CA MET A 60 -5.26 2.05 15.64
C MET A 60 -5.48 2.85 14.35
N ILE A 61 -6.26 2.31 13.40
CA ILE A 61 -6.64 3.01 12.16
C ILE A 61 -7.42 4.30 12.50
N GLU A 62 -8.37 4.23 13.42
CA GLU A 62 -9.16 5.38 13.87
C GLU A 62 -8.32 6.43 14.62
N ARG A 63 -7.37 6.01 15.46
CA ARG A 63 -6.45 6.91 16.18
C ARG A 63 -5.52 7.66 15.24
N LEU A 64 -5.01 6.99 14.20
CA LEU A 64 -4.18 7.60 13.17
C LEU A 64 -4.99 8.57 12.29
N ALA A 65 -6.30 8.35 12.18
CA ALA A 65 -7.20 9.06 11.27
C ALA A 65 -6.70 9.06 9.81
N GLY A 66 -5.99 7.99 9.39
CA GLY A 66 -5.51 7.80 8.03
C GLY A 66 -6.67 7.62 7.05
N ASN A 67 -6.48 8.04 5.81
CA ASN A 67 -7.48 7.94 4.75
C ASN A 67 -7.23 6.72 3.86
N THR A 68 -5.95 6.42 3.62
CA THR A 68 -5.50 5.35 2.72
C THR A 68 -4.49 4.43 3.39
N LEU A 69 -4.23 3.29 2.78
CA LEU A 69 -3.19 2.36 3.24
C LEU A 69 -1.80 3.04 3.28
N ALA A 70 -1.52 4.00 2.39
CA ALA A 70 -0.28 4.77 2.42
C ALA A 70 -0.11 5.54 3.73
N ASP A 71 -1.16 6.22 4.21
CA ASP A 71 -1.13 6.95 5.48
C ASP A 71 -0.84 6.03 6.67
N LEU A 72 -1.45 4.83 6.67
CA LEU A 72 -1.27 3.84 7.73
C LEU A 72 0.14 3.27 7.76
N LEU A 73 0.67 2.88 6.61
CA LEU A 73 1.99 2.25 6.51
C LEU A 73 3.12 3.26 6.71
N ASN A 74 2.89 4.56 6.45
CA ASN A 74 3.89 5.60 6.67
C ASN A 74 4.39 5.65 8.13
N GLN A 75 3.56 5.28 9.11
CA GLN A 75 3.93 5.25 10.53
C GLN A 75 4.53 3.89 10.97
N THR A 76 4.66 2.93 10.06
CA THR A 76 5.15 1.58 10.36
C THR A 76 6.66 1.48 10.14
N LEU A 77 7.40 0.86 11.08
CA LEU A 77 8.83 0.58 10.93
C LEU A 77 9.08 -0.43 9.81
N ASN A 78 10.25 -0.31 9.19
CA ASN A 78 10.73 -1.08 8.04
C ASN A 78 9.90 -0.87 6.77
N MET A 79 9.05 0.14 6.74
CA MET A 79 8.28 0.53 5.57
C MET A 79 8.56 1.99 5.24
N ASN A 80 8.83 2.28 3.95
CA ASN A 80 8.95 3.64 3.46
C ASN A 80 7.90 3.86 2.38
N ILE A 81 7.10 4.89 2.55
CA ILE A 81 6.20 5.35 1.50
C ILE A 81 7.01 6.19 0.52
N ILE A 82 6.90 5.87 -0.75
CA ILE A 82 7.54 6.60 -1.85
C ILE A 82 6.43 7.30 -2.62
N PRO A 83 6.26 8.60 -2.40
CA PRO A 83 5.28 9.38 -3.15
C PRO A 83 5.81 9.71 -4.54
N ASN A 84 4.89 9.81 -5.50
CA ASN A 84 5.16 10.31 -6.84
C ASN A 84 4.18 11.46 -7.13
N SER A 85 4.66 12.69 -7.08
CA SER A 85 3.84 13.88 -7.26
C SER A 85 3.35 14.04 -8.70
N SER A 86 4.14 13.59 -9.68
CA SER A 86 3.79 13.67 -11.11
C SER A 86 2.68 12.71 -11.55
N SER A 87 2.40 11.68 -10.75
CA SER A 87 1.28 10.75 -10.99
C SER A 87 0.23 10.78 -9.89
N GLY A 88 0.50 11.47 -8.78
CA GLY A 88 -0.35 11.51 -7.60
C GLY A 88 -0.45 10.18 -6.85
N LYS A 89 0.49 9.24 -7.07
CA LYS A 89 0.51 7.89 -6.52
C LYS A 89 1.45 7.76 -5.33
N SER A 90 1.32 6.67 -4.58
CA SER A 90 2.27 6.31 -3.53
C SER A 90 2.49 4.81 -3.49
N THR A 91 3.74 4.40 -3.52
CA THR A 91 4.17 3.02 -3.36
C THR A 91 4.84 2.81 -2.01
N VAL A 92 5.26 1.59 -1.70
CA VAL A 92 5.92 1.27 -0.43
C VAL A 92 7.12 0.36 -0.67
N THR A 93 8.19 0.56 0.10
CA THR A 93 9.24 -0.44 0.28
C THR A 93 9.10 -1.08 1.66
N MET A 94 9.45 -2.35 1.77
CA MET A 94 9.45 -3.09 3.03
C MET A 94 10.78 -3.83 3.21
N PHE A 95 11.43 -3.64 4.36
CA PHE A 95 12.77 -4.19 4.64
C PHE A 95 13.84 -3.82 3.61
N GLY A 96 13.72 -2.64 2.97
CA GLY A 96 14.61 -2.23 1.89
C GLY A 96 14.35 -2.89 0.54
N LEU A 97 13.25 -3.64 0.40
CA LEU A 97 12.79 -4.24 -0.84
C LEU A 97 11.62 -3.45 -1.43
N ASP A 98 11.56 -3.38 -2.75
CA ASP A 98 10.45 -2.80 -3.48
C ASP A 98 9.17 -3.64 -3.34
N ALA A 99 8.01 -3.07 -3.66
CA ALA A 99 6.72 -3.75 -3.53
C ALA A 99 6.57 -5.02 -4.39
N GLN A 100 7.49 -5.28 -5.30
CA GLN A 100 7.53 -6.50 -6.11
C GLN A 100 7.97 -7.76 -5.32
N TYR A 101 8.52 -7.60 -4.10
CA TYR A 101 9.00 -8.70 -3.26
C TYR A 101 8.09 -9.04 -2.09
N PHE A 102 6.95 -8.40 -1.99
CA PHE A 102 5.89 -8.72 -1.04
C PHE A 102 4.51 -8.46 -1.64
N LYS A 103 3.52 -9.25 -1.24
CA LYS A 103 2.17 -9.11 -1.80
C LYS A 103 1.31 -8.17 -0.97
N ILE A 104 0.52 -7.34 -1.66
CA ILE A 104 -0.55 -6.53 -1.07
C ILE A 104 -1.87 -7.16 -1.48
N LEU A 105 -2.64 -7.58 -0.48
CA LEU A 105 -3.87 -8.35 -0.67
C LEU A 105 -5.07 -7.59 -0.06
N VAL A 106 -6.23 -7.83 -0.64
CA VAL A 106 -7.51 -7.47 -0.04
C VAL A 106 -8.32 -8.74 0.17
N ASP A 107 -8.58 -9.09 1.43
CA ASP A 107 -9.26 -10.34 1.79
C ASP A 107 -8.59 -11.60 1.19
N ASN A 108 -7.26 -11.68 1.23
CA ASN A 108 -6.41 -12.73 0.65
C ASN A 108 -6.34 -12.78 -0.89
N ILE A 109 -6.87 -11.78 -1.60
CA ILE A 109 -6.81 -11.70 -3.07
C ILE A 109 -5.82 -10.61 -3.46
N PRO A 110 -4.84 -10.87 -4.34
CA PRO A 110 -3.99 -9.84 -4.94
C PRO A 110 -4.85 -8.81 -5.68
N LEU A 111 -4.55 -7.53 -5.51
CA LEU A 111 -5.27 -6.46 -6.19
C LEU A 111 -4.60 -6.16 -7.54
N ALA A 112 -5.40 -6.15 -8.63
CA ALA A 112 -4.96 -5.68 -9.93
C ALA A 112 -4.92 -4.15 -9.93
N ASN A 113 -3.75 -3.59 -9.64
CA ASN A 113 -3.51 -2.15 -9.70
C ASN A 113 -2.07 -1.84 -10.10
N ASP A 114 -1.52 -2.68 -10.97
CA ASP A 114 -0.22 -2.47 -11.57
C ASP A 114 -0.23 -1.20 -12.40
N GLU A 115 0.81 -0.42 -12.30
CA GLU A 115 0.84 0.90 -12.88
C GLU A 115 2.20 1.26 -13.50
N GLY A 116 2.38 0.84 -14.76
CA GLY A 116 3.46 1.28 -15.63
C GLY A 116 4.87 0.88 -15.16
N LEU A 117 5.86 1.60 -15.60
CA LEU A 117 7.27 1.37 -15.26
C LEU A 117 7.48 1.40 -13.73
N GLY A 118 8.02 0.29 -13.17
CA GLY A 118 8.20 0.12 -11.73
C GLY A 118 7.11 -0.68 -11.03
N ASN A 119 5.98 -0.92 -11.67
CA ASN A 119 4.94 -1.91 -11.38
C ASN A 119 4.65 -2.18 -9.88
N ASN A 120 4.48 -1.12 -9.14
CA ASN A 120 4.19 -1.16 -7.72
C ASN A 120 2.74 -0.82 -7.46
N THR A 121 2.13 -1.51 -6.49
CA THR A 121 0.77 -1.23 -6.04
C THR A 121 0.61 0.22 -5.55
N ASP A 122 -0.32 0.97 -6.13
CA ASP A 122 -0.68 2.31 -5.62
C ASP A 122 -1.52 2.19 -4.34
N LEU A 123 -0.91 2.53 -3.21
CA LEU A 123 -1.55 2.45 -1.90
C LEU A 123 -2.63 3.51 -1.68
N THR A 124 -2.65 4.58 -2.48
CA THR A 124 -3.67 5.63 -2.36
C THR A 124 -5.05 5.18 -2.84
N GLN A 125 -5.11 4.08 -3.61
CA GLN A 125 -6.36 3.46 -4.07
C GLN A 125 -7.03 2.57 -3.00
N LEU A 126 -6.34 2.26 -1.90
CA LEU A 126 -6.86 1.42 -0.81
C LEU A 126 -7.36 2.29 0.34
N ASN A 127 -8.67 2.58 0.33
CA ASN A 127 -9.35 3.37 1.35
C ASN A 127 -9.53 2.56 2.65
N LEU A 128 -9.37 3.19 3.81
CA LEU A 128 -9.46 2.57 5.13
C LEU A 128 -10.87 2.54 5.75
N ASP A 129 -11.89 3.18 5.17
CA ASP A 129 -13.22 3.31 5.76
C ASP A 129 -13.92 1.96 6.00
N ASP A 130 -13.72 0.99 5.08
CA ASP A 130 -14.29 -0.35 5.17
C ASP A 130 -13.30 -1.41 5.71
N VAL A 131 -12.16 -0.98 6.22
CA VAL A 131 -11.14 -1.88 6.74
C VAL A 131 -11.42 -2.25 8.19
N GLN A 132 -11.36 -3.54 8.50
CA GLN A 132 -11.45 -4.08 9.85
C GLN A 132 -10.07 -4.09 10.52
N GLN A 133 -9.06 -4.58 9.79
CA GLN A 133 -7.67 -4.64 10.24
C GLN A 133 -6.74 -4.81 9.05
N VAL A 134 -5.47 -4.48 9.25
CA VAL A 134 -4.39 -4.79 8.31
C VAL A 134 -3.44 -5.77 8.97
N GLU A 135 -3.22 -6.91 8.33
CA GLU A 135 -2.33 -7.97 8.79
C GLU A 135 -1.04 -7.92 7.97
N ILE A 136 0.10 -7.83 8.66
CA ILE A 136 1.43 -7.85 8.05
C ILE A 136 2.13 -9.10 8.53
N VAL A 137 2.35 -10.04 7.62
CA VAL A 137 3.10 -11.28 7.87
C VAL A 137 4.53 -11.07 7.40
N GLU A 138 5.48 -11.13 8.33
CA GLU A 138 6.90 -10.90 8.06
C GLU A 138 7.59 -12.24 7.77
N GLY A 139 8.27 -12.37 6.60
CA GLY A 139 9.05 -13.58 6.28
C GLY A 139 8.82 -14.20 4.92
N ALA A 140 9.50 -15.33 4.67
CA ALA A 140 9.43 -16.09 3.43
C ALA A 140 8.06 -16.76 3.25
N MET A 141 7.13 -16.07 2.63
CA MET A 141 5.75 -16.54 2.45
C MET A 141 5.50 -17.24 1.09
N GLY A 142 6.58 -17.65 0.39
CA GLY A 142 6.51 -18.28 -0.93
C GLY A 142 5.66 -19.54 -1.00
N VAL A 143 5.58 -20.34 0.06
CA VAL A 143 4.72 -21.51 0.10
C VAL A 143 3.25 -21.13 0.15
N GLU A 144 2.88 -20.21 1.05
CA GLU A 144 1.48 -19.85 1.32
C GLU A 144 0.90 -18.90 0.25
N TYR A 145 1.75 -18.01 -0.31
CA TYR A 145 1.32 -16.92 -1.19
C TYR A 145 2.03 -16.89 -2.55
N GLY A 146 2.87 -17.90 -2.85
CA GLY A 146 3.51 -18.05 -4.15
C GLY A 146 4.65 -17.08 -4.42
N ALA A 147 4.91 -16.85 -5.69
CA ALA A 147 5.91 -15.89 -6.14
C ALA A 147 5.68 -14.49 -5.57
N ASN A 148 6.73 -13.66 -5.56
CA ASN A 148 6.67 -12.26 -5.14
C ASN A 148 6.30 -12.04 -3.66
N SER A 149 6.62 -13.01 -2.77
CA SER A 149 6.28 -12.93 -1.34
C SER A 149 7.47 -13.22 -0.40
N LEU A 150 8.67 -12.84 -0.85
CA LEU A 150 9.93 -13.09 -0.14
C LEU A 150 10.05 -12.27 1.16
N GLY A 151 9.62 -11.00 1.13
CA GLY A 151 9.62 -10.09 2.29
C GLY A 151 8.41 -10.27 3.20
N GLY A 152 7.36 -10.93 2.71
CA GLY A 152 6.12 -11.14 3.44
C GLY A 152 4.86 -10.75 2.67
N VAL A 153 3.80 -10.45 3.43
CA VAL A 153 2.48 -10.13 2.90
C VAL A 153 1.83 -9.03 3.73
N ILE A 154 1.18 -8.09 3.07
CA ILE A 154 0.28 -7.09 3.67
C ILE A 154 -1.14 -7.43 3.23
N ASN A 155 -2.01 -7.81 4.15
CA ASN A 155 -3.38 -8.22 3.85
C ASN A 155 -4.38 -7.26 4.51
N VAL A 156 -5.16 -6.57 3.69
CA VAL A 156 -6.22 -5.66 4.12
C VAL A 156 -7.51 -6.46 4.30
N ILE A 157 -7.92 -6.65 5.54
CA ILE A 157 -9.15 -7.38 5.88
C ILE A 157 -10.30 -6.39 5.97
N THR A 158 -11.32 -6.58 5.13
CA THR A 158 -12.51 -5.73 5.10
C THR A 158 -13.58 -6.17 6.09
N LYS A 159 -14.44 -5.25 6.50
CA LYS A 159 -15.58 -5.52 7.40
C LYS A 159 -16.63 -6.37 6.70
N LYS A 160 -16.88 -7.57 7.25
CA LYS A 160 -17.89 -8.52 6.77
C LYS A 160 -18.92 -8.77 7.87
N GLY A 161 -20.11 -8.29 7.66
CA GLY A 161 -21.21 -8.42 8.64
C GLY A 161 -21.48 -7.17 9.47
N GLY A 162 -22.67 -7.11 10.04
CA GLY A 162 -23.17 -6.07 10.93
C GLY A 162 -23.67 -6.65 12.25
N LYS A 163 -23.62 -5.85 13.32
CA LYS A 163 -24.14 -6.24 14.65
C LYS A 163 -25.64 -6.00 14.76
N ASN A 164 -26.15 -4.95 14.09
CA ASN A 164 -27.53 -4.50 14.18
C ASN A 164 -28.33 -4.91 12.94
N LYS A 165 -29.65 -4.77 13.00
CA LYS A 165 -30.52 -5.01 11.86
C LYS A 165 -30.19 -4.06 10.70
N PHE A 166 -29.96 -2.78 11.01
CA PHE A 166 -29.41 -1.80 10.08
C PHE A 166 -28.15 -1.17 10.67
N ASP A 167 -27.11 -1.06 9.86
CA ASP A 167 -25.87 -0.36 10.15
C ASP A 167 -25.69 0.74 9.10
N ILE A 168 -25.68 2.00 9.52
CA ILE A 168 -25.46 3.14 8.63
C ILE A 168 -24.21 3.86 9.14
N SER A 169 -23.22 4.04 8.28
CA SER A 169 -22.02 4.81 8.57
C SER A 169 -21.83 5.88 7.49
N ALA A 170 -21.60 7.11 7.90
CA ALA A 170 -21.28 8.21 7.01
C ALA A 170 -20.05 8.97 7.53
N THR A 171 -19.17 9.37 6.63
CA THR A 171 -17.97 10.17 6.95
C THR A 171 -17.88 11.35 6.02
N LEU A 172 -17.55 12.51 6.58
CA LEU A 172 -17.18 13.72 5.87
C LEU A 172 -15.85 14.23 6.43
N GLN A 173 -14.87 14.46 5.58
CA GLN A 173 -13.59 15.04 5.98
C GLN A 173 -13.20 16.17 5.04
N GLU A 174 -12.75 17.27 5.65
CA GLU A 174 -12.15 18.41 4.98
C GLU A 174 -10.70 18.54 5.46
N GLU A 175 -9.77 18.70 4.51
CA GLU A 175 -8.33 18.75 4.80
C GLU A 175 -7.65 19.83 3.96
N THR A 176 -6.78 20.65 4.58
CA THR A 176 -5.92 21.56 3.84
C THR A 176 -4.80 20.79 3.15
N ILE A 177 -4.30 21.27 2.04
CA ILE A 177 -3.10 20.75 1.37
C ILE A 177 -2.00 21.80 1.48
N GLY A 178 -1.03 21.55 2.38
CA GLY A 178 -0.15 22.62 2.85
C GLY A 178 -0.99 23.77 3.45
N ASP A 179 -0.81 24.96 2.95
CA ASP A 179 -1.58 26.15 3.29
C ASP A 179 -2.76 26.41 2.32
N GLU A 180 -2.96 25.54 1.33
CA GLU A 180 -4.01 25.67 0.33
C GLU A 180 -5.30 25.03 0.79
N TYR A 181 -6.36 25.83 0.88
CA TYR A 181 -7.70 25.35 1.16
C TYR A 181 -8.77 26.30 0.63
N ASN A 182 -9.77 25.71 -0.01
CA ASN A 182 -11.00 26.38 -0.38
C ASN A 182 -12.10 25.31 -0.44
N TRP A 183 -13.27 25.58 0.08
CA TRP A 183 -14.40 24.65 0.11
C TRP A 183 -14.77 24.00 -1.25
N LYS A 184 -14.39 24.59 -2.37
CA LYS A 184 -14.81 24.15 -3.70
C LYS A 184 -13.71 23.52 -4.54
N ASN A 185 -12.51 24.08 -4.52
CA ASN A 185 -11.49 23.79 -5.54
C ASN A 185 -10.04 23.79 -5.02
N LYS A 186 -9.84 23.68 -3.71
CA LYS A 186 -8.51 23.54 -3.09
C LYS A 186 -8.63 22.71 -1.81
N GLY A 187 -7.65 21.86 -1.57
CA GLY A 187 -7.64 20.98 -0.42
C GLY A 187 -7.98 19.54 -0.78
N ARG A 188 -8.41 18.78 0.19
CA ARG A 188 -8.89 17.41 0.02
C ARG A 188 -10.26 17.28 0.67
N HIS A 189 -11.21 16.73 -0.09
CA HIS A 189 -12.60 16.54 0.32
C HIS A 189 -12.94 15.07 0.26
N ILE A 190 -13.25 14.44 1.41
CA ILE A 190 -13.55 13.01 1.48
C ILE A 190 -14.97 12.81 1.98
N GLN A 191 -15.74 12.00 1.26
CA GLN A 191 -17.08 11.59 1.64
C GLN A 191 -17.19 10.08 1.55
N SER A 192 -17.81 9.45 2.54
CA SER A 192 -18.18 8.04 2.47
C SER A 192 -19.55 7.78 3.09
N LEU A 193 -20.25 6.80 2.53
CA LEU A 193 -21.54 6.32 3.02
C LEU A 193 -21.57 4.79 2.90
N LYS A 194 -21.95 4.12 3.99
CA LYS A 194 -22.18 2.68 4.01
C LYS A 194 -23.53 2.39 4.64
N ILE A 195 -24.32 1.56 3.99
CA ILE A 195 -25.62 1.07 4.49
C ILE A 195 -25.57 -0.45 4.48
N GLY A 196 -25.67 -1.06 5.64
CA GLY A 196 -25.73 -2.49 5.84
C GLY A 196 -27.07 -2.93 6.40
N HIS A 197 -27.56 -4.10 5.97
CA HIS A 197 -28.78 -4.71 6.48
C HIS A 197 -28.57 -6.19 6.79
N LYS A 198 -28.95 -6.57 8.00
CA LYS A 198 -29.01 -7.95 8.46
C LYS A 198 -30.44 -8.46 8.24
N PHE A 199 -30.67 -9.19 7.13
CA PHE A 199 -31.97 -9.76 6.79
C PHE A 199 -32.38 -10.88 7.76
N SER A 200 -31.40 -11.60 8.27
CA SER A 200 -31.55 -12.64 9.29
C SER A 200 -30.21 -12.88 9.98
N ASP A 201 -30.15 -13.77 10.96
CA ASP A 201 -28.87 -14.17 11.60
C ASP A 201 -27.89 -14.83 10.64
N LYS A 202 -28.39 -15.27 9.49
CA LYS A 202 -27.59 -15.95 8.45
C LYS A 202 -27.23 -15.06 7.26
N ILE A 203 -28.01 -14.00 7.00
CA ILE A 203 -27.88 -13.19 5.77
C ILE A 203 -27.62 -11.73 6.13
N TYR A 204 -26.54 -11.21 5.58
CA TYR A 204 -26.15 -9.80 5.65
C TYR A 204 -25.77 -9.28 4.27
N ALA A 205 -26.15 -8.05 3.97
CA ALA A 205 -25.67 -7.34 2.79
C ALA A 205 -25.35 -5.88 3.13
N ASN A 206 -24.43 -5.27 2.39
CA ASN A 206 -24.17 -3.84 2.46
C ASN A 206 -23.86 -3.26 1.10
N LEU A 207 -24.10 -1.96 0.99
CA LEU A 207 -23.65 -1.10 -0.09
C LEU A 207 -22.81 0.03 0.52
N SER A 208 -21.72 0.39 -0.12
CA SER A 208 -20.91 1.53 0.29
C SER A 208 -20.44 2.33 -0.92
N PHE A 209 -20.32 3.63 -0.70
CA PHE A 209 -19.77 4.57 -1.65
C PHE A 209 -18.74 5.44 -0.94
N SER A 210 -17.62 5.73 -1.62
CA SER A 210 -16.64 6.69 -1.13
C SER A 210 -16.10 7.54 -2.27
N ARG A 211 -15.84 8.81 -1.96
CA ARG A 211 -15.17 9.77 -2.82
C ARG A 211 -14.00 10.40 -2.05
N ASN A 212 -12.83 10.44 -2.68
CA ASN A 212 -11.65 11.14 -2.20
C ASN A 212 -11.22 12.10 -3.31
N ASP A 213 -11.43 13.39 -3.08
CA ASP A 213 -11.20 14.47 -4.04
C ASP A 213 -10.02 15.32 -3.55
N PHE A 214 -8.86 15.04 -4.11
CA PHE A 214 -7.62 15.78 -3.87
C PHE A 214 -7.44 16.80 -4.98
N GLN A 215 -7.54 18.08 -4.66
CA GLN A 215 -7.55 19.19 -5.64
C GLN A 215 -6.14 19.61 -6.11
N GLY A 216 -5.11 18.82 -5.77
CA GLY A 216 -3.73 19.10 -6.13
C GLY A 216 -3.05 20.09 -5.18
N PHE A 217 -1.80 20.39 -5.48
CA PHE A 217 -0.97 21.32 -4.72
C PHE A 217 -0.10 22.16 -5.67
N PHE A 218 -0.15 23.45 -5.56
CA PHE A 218 0.60 24.38 -6.40
C PHE A 218 1.92 24.82 -5.78
N ASP A 219 1.95 24.98 -4.44
CA ASP A 219 3.04 25.65 -3.73
C ASP A 219 3.31 27.05 -4.32
N ASN A 220 4.54 27.32 -4.74
CA ASN A 220 4.95 28.60 -5.31
C ASN A 220 4.91 28.66 -6.83
N LYS A 221 4.52 27.59 -7.51
CA LYS A 221 4.60 27.46 -8.99
C LYS A 221 3.35 27.85 -9.76
N LYS A 222 2.42 28.56 -9.18
CA LYS A 222 1.16 29.01 -9.82
C LYS A 222 1.40 29.80 -11.11
N GLY A 223 1.76 29.07 -12.18
CA GLY A 223 1.88 29.69 -13.53
C GLY A 223 2.67 31.00 -13.57
N GLU A 224 3.60 31.21 -12.62
CA GLU A 224 4.33 32.47 -12.41
C GLU A 224 5.15 32.90 -13.62
N ASN A 225 5.47 31.96 -14.51
CA ASN A 225 6.33 32.19 -15.67
C ASN A 225 5.57 32.64 -16.92
N TYR A 226 4.23 32.74 -16.86
CA TYR A 226 3.41 33.06 -18.04
C TYR A 226 2.58 34.32 -17.85
N PRO A 227 2.67 35.29 -18.76
CA PRO A 227 1.83 36.50 -18.72
C PRO A 227 0.34 36.19 -18.84
N ILE A 228 -0.01 35.05 -19.47
CA ILE A 228 -1.39 34.57 -19.63
C ILE A 228 -1.49 33.22 -18.93
N ASN A 229 -2.23 33.17 -17.82
CA ASN A 229 -2.40 31.99 -17.01
C ASN A 229 -3.87 31.81 -16.65
N ASP A 230 -4.39 30.59 -16.90
CA ASP A 230 -5.76 30.18 -16.54
C ASP A 230 -5.93 29.74 -15.07
N GLY A 231 -4.85 29.76 -14.29
CA GLY A 231 -4.84 29.32 -12.90
C GLY A 231 -4.79 27.82 -12.70
N LEU A 232 -4.68 27.01 -13.79
CA LEU A 232 -4.65 25.55 -13.77
C LEU A 232 -3.23 24.98 -13.95
N ARG A 233 -2.24 25.81 -14.25
CA ARG A 233 -0.89 25.39 -14.64
C ARG A 233 0.08 25.43 -13.48
N GLY A 234 1.06 24.54 -13.49
CA GLY A 234 2.13 24.53 -12.50
C GLY A 234 1.81 23.80 -11.21
N TYR A 235 1.00 22.76 -11.24
CA TYR A 235 0.83 21.87 -10.10
C TYR A 235 2.15 21.20 -9.75
N GLU A 236 2.55 21.30 -8.48
CA GLU A 236 3.61 20.47 -7.89
C GLU A 236 3.13 19.06 -7.63
N TRP A 237 1.87 18.90 -7.26
CA TRP A 237 1.21 17.61 -7.07
C TRP A 237 -0.12 17.62 -7.81
N LEU A 238 -0.30 16.68 -8.73
CA LEU A 238 -1.45 16.65 -9.61
C LEU A 238 -2.78 16.45 -8.87
N PRO A 239 -3.85 17.13 -9.28
CA PRO A 239 -5.19 16.89 -8.78
C PRO A 239 -5.68 15.49 -9.18
N LYS A 240 -6.36 14.82 -8.23
CA LYS A 240 -6.84 13.45 -8.38
C LYS A 240 -8.17 13.23 -7.68
N THR A 241 -9.14 12.70 -8.40
CA THR A 241 -10.44 12.30 -7.83
C THR A 241 -10.58 10.78 -7.89
N GLN A 242 -10.93 10.16 -6.77
CA GLN A 242 -11.17 8.72 -6.65
C GLN A 242 -12.60 8.47 -6.18
N ASN A 243 -13.32 7.62 -6.89
CA ASN A 243 -14.67 7.17 -6.53
C ASN A 243 -14.68 5.65 -6.41
N SER A 244 -15.29 5.12 -5.37
CA SER A 244 -15.47 3.67 -5.18
C SER A 244 -16.90 3.37 -4.77
N ALA A 245 -17.51 2.40 -5.45
CA ALA A 245 -18.82 1.84 -5.12
C ALA A 245 -18.65 0.35 -4.87
N LYS A 246 -19.10 -0.12 -3.70
CA LYS A 246 -18.94 -1.52 -3.27
C LYS A 246 -20.27 -2.13 -2.87
N ALA A 247 -20.41 -3.42 -3.13
CA ALA A 247 -21.51 -4.24 -2.64
C ALA A 247 -20.95 -5.52 -2.01
N LEU A 248 -21.49 -5.89 -0.87
CA LEU A 248 -21.18 -7.15 -0.19
C LEU A 248 -22.46 -7.90 0.11
N PHE A 249 -22.49 -9.17 -0.23
CA PHE A 249 -23.49 -10.13 0.22
C PHE A 249 -22.80 -11.24 1.01
N GLN A 250 -23.31 -11.58 2.18
CA GLN A 250 -22.81 -12.66 3.02
C GLN A 250 -23.95 -13.60 3.45
N TYR A 251 -23.68 -14.89 3.36
CA TYR A 251 -24.46 -15.95 4.00
C TYR A 251 -23.57 -16.74 4.95
N LYS A 252 -24.05 -17.00 6.16
CA LYS A 252 -23.31 -17.78 7.17
C LYS A 252 -24.29 -18.71 7.90
N ASN A 253 -23.93 -19.97 8.02
CA ASN A 253 -24.59 -20.92 8.92
C ASN A 253 -23.52 -21.61 9.80
N GLU A 254 -23.90 -22.64 10.54
CA GLU A 254 -22.99 -23.39 11.42
C GLU A 254 -21.86 -24.11 10.67
N ASN A 255 -22.11 -24.55 9.45
CA ASN A 255 -21.21 -25.43 8.69
C ASN A 255 -20.38 -24.69 7.65
N PHE A 256 -20.89 -23.60 7.08
CA PHE A 256 -20.17 -22.85 6.06
C PHE A 256 -20.55 -21.36 6.06
N ARG A 257 -19.66 -20.60 5.51
CA ARG A 257 -19.77 -19.18 5.23
C ARG A 257 -19.51 -18.95 3.75
N LEU A 258 -20.29 -18.08 3.15
CA LEU A 258 -20.14 -17.62 1.78
C LEU A 258 -20.21 -16.10 1.77
N PHE A 259 -19.37 -15.44 0.97
CA PHE A 259 -19.58 -14.04 0.63
C PHE A 259 -19.28 -13.79 -0.85
N TYR A 260 -19.94 -12.79 -1.39
CA TYR A 260 -19.64 -12.19 -2.68
C TYR A 260 -19.45 -10.70 -2.48
N LYS A 261 -18.32 -10.17 -3.02
CA LYS A 261 -17.96 -8.76 -2.98
C LYS A 261 -17.77 -8.26 -4.41
N PHE A 262 -18.38 -7.14 -4.69
CA PHE A 262 -18.23 -6.38 -5.92
C PHE A 262 -17.67 -5.00 -5.58
N GLU A 263 -16.73 -4.48 -6.39
CA GLU A 263 -16.26 -3.11 -6.32
C GLU A 263 -16.08 -2.55 -7.72
N TYR A 264 -16.62 -1.37 -7.95
CA TYR A 264 -16.27 -0.49 -9.05
C TYR A 264 -15.46 0.67 -8.51
N PHE A 265 -14.27 0.88 -9.07
CA PHE A 265 -13.36 1.96 -8.73
C PHE A 265 -13.09 2.78 -9.97
N ASN A 266 -13.14 4.10 -9.83
CA ASN A 266 -12.79 5.07 -10.86
C ASN A 266 -11.85 6.11 -10.27
N GLU A 267 -10.74 6.38 -10.97
CA GLU A 267 -9.77 7.40 -10.63
C GLU A 267 -9.54 8.30 -11.84
N GLU A 268 -9.56 9.61 -11.63
CA GLU A 268 -9.23 10.62 -12.62
C GLU A 268 -8.07 11.48 -12.09
N THR A 269 -7.00 11.59 -12.88
CA THR A 269 -5.85 12.46 -12.61
C THR A 269 -5.68 13.43 -13.77
N LYS A 270 -5.58 14.74 -13.47
CA LYS A 270 -5.46 15.78 -14.49
C LYS A 270 -4.04 16.31 -14.54
N TYR A 271 -3.48 16.30 -15.75
CA TYR A 271 -2.19 16.89 -16.04
C TYR A 271 -2.39 18.14 -16.90
N TYR A 272 -1.96 19.26 -16.37
CA TYR A 272 -1.97 20.54 -17.07
C TYR A 272 -0.54 20.94 -17.40
N GLU A 273 -0.23 21.03 -18.70
CA GLU A 273 1.11 21.35 -19.19
C GLU A 273 1.59 22.71 -18.68
N SER A 274 2.77 22.73 -18.06
CA SER A 274 3.36 23.96 -17.56
C SER A 274 4.10 24.75 -18.65
N ASN A 275 4.60 24.06 -19.70
CA ASN A 275 5.30 24.65 -20.81
C ASN A 275 4.31 24.98 -21.93
N LEU A 276 3.84 26.22 -22.00
CA LEU A 276 2.90 26.65 -23.01
C LEU A 276 3.57 26.90 -24.34
N ILE A 277 2.84 26.62 -25.42
CA ILE A 277 3.27 26.86 -26.80
C ILE A 277 2.63 28.17 -27.26
N GLU A 278 3.43 29.14 -27.65
CA GLU A 278 2.98 30.41 -28.24
C GLU A 278 3.02 30.35 -29.76
N VAL A 279 1.88 30.61 -30.40
CA VAL A 279 1.74 30.61 -31.83
C VAL A 279 1.28 32.01 -32.29
N PRO A 280 2.11 32.73 -33.05
CA PRO A 280 1.67 34.03 -33.62
C PRO A 280 0.46 33.87 -34.54
N ASN A 281 -0.62 34.58 -34.26
CA ASN A 281 -1.80 34.66 -35.09
C ASN A 281 -1.72 35.93 -35.94
N ILE A 282 -1.15 35.80 -37.14
CA ILE A 282 -0.89 36.92 -38.04
C ILE A 282 -2.17 37.64 -38.44
N PRO A 283 -3.31 36.99 -38.77
CA PRO A 283 -4.54 37.66 -39.16
C PRO A 283 -5.11 38.57 -38.10
N THR A 284 -4.96 38.25 -36.82
CA THR A 284 -5.50 39.00 -35.68
C THR A 284 -4.45 39.86 -34.98
N ALA A 285 -3.17 39.74 -35.38
CA ALA A 285 -2.02 40.37 -34.71
C ALA A 285 -1.95 40.04 -33.22
N THR A 286 -2.36 38.81 -32.84
CA THR A 286 -2.34 38.27 -31.48
C THR A 286 -1.40 37.07 -31.39
N THR A 287 -1.17 36.59 -30.18
CA THR A 287 -0.49 35.32 -29.91
C THR A 287 -1.48 34.38 -29.28
N ASP A 288 -1.71 33.26 -29.95
CA ASP A 288 -2.52 32.18 -29.34
C ASP A 288 -1.61 31.32 -28.47
N VAL A 289 -2.10 30.94 -27.30
CA VAL A 289 -1.32 30.21 -26.29
C VAL A 289 -2.00 28.87 -26.01
N TYR A 290 -1.25 27.77 -26.18
CA TYR A 290 -1.76 26.42 -26.05
C TYR A 290 -1.00 25.61 -25.00
N GLY A 291 -1.73 24.80 -24.22
CA GLY A 291 -1.18 23.75 -23.36
C GLY A 291 -1.49 22.36 -23.95
N ARG A 292 -0.58 21.41 -23.81
CA ARG A 292 -0.82 20.00 -24.13
C ARG A 292 -1.31 19.26 -22.90
N ASP A 293 -2.61 19.33 -22.64
CA ASP A 293 -3.21 18.79 -21.45
C ASP A 293 -3.65 17.34 -21.59
N ARG A 294 -3.71 16.62 -20.48
CA ARG A 294 -4.10 15.21 -20.45
C ARG A 294 -4.96 14.92 -19.24
N GLU A 295 -5.99 14.11 -19.43
CA GLU A 295 -6.80 13.53 -18.38
C GLU A 295 -6.61 12.01 -18.40
N TYR A 296 -6.05 11.46 -17.31
CA TYR A 296 -5.86 10.03 -17.14
C TYR A 296 -7.00 9.46 -16.32
N THR A 297 -7.67 8.42 -16.84
CA THR A 297 -8.75 7.74 -16.14
C THR A 297 -8.38 6.28 -15.93
N THR A 298 -8.52 5.79 -14.70
CA THR A 298 -8.42 4.37 -14.35
C THR A 298 -9.77 3.86 -13.91
N ASP A 299 -10.32 2.89 -14.62
CA ASP A 299 -11.53 2.16 -14.24
C ASP A 299 -11.14 0.75 -13.80
N ARG A 300 -11.62 0.29 -12.63
CA ARG A 300 -11.41 -1.07 -12.16
C ARG A 300 -12.71 -1.70 -11.69
N ILE A 301 -12.96 -2.93 -12.16
CA ILE A 301 -14.00 -3.82 -11.66
C ILE A 301 -13.31 -4.94 -10.87
N TYR A 302 -13.77 -5.17 -9.65
CA TYR A 302 -13.29 -6.24 -8.78
C TYR A 302 -14.46 -7.11 -8.33
N ASN A 303 -14.34 -8.40 -8.56
CA ASN A 303 -15.30 -9.42 -8.11
C ASN A 303 -14.55 -10.43 -7.25
N HIS A 304 -15.08 -10.76 -6.09
CA HIS A 304 -14.55 -11.79 -5.21
C HIS A 304 -15.68 -12.62 -4.62
N PHE A 305 -15.65 -13.89 -4.92
CA PHE A 305 -16.49 -14.90 -4.31
C PHE A 305 -15.65 -15.79 -3.41
N ASN A 306 -16.07 -15.99 -2.17
CA ASN A 306 -15.40 -16.89 -1.23
C ASN A 306 -16.40 -17.80 -0.56
N VAL A 307 -16.04 -19.07 -0.44
CA VAL A 307 -16.75 -20.05 0.35
C VAL A 307 -15.77 -20.78 1.28
N ALA A 308 -16.08 -20.81 2.57
CA ALA A 308 -15.29 -21.51 3.57
C ALA A 308 -16.17 -22.28 4.53
N GLY A 309 -15.75 -23.48 4.91
CA GLY A 309 -16.54 -24.33 5.79
C GLY A 309 -15.86 -25.67 6.12
N ARG A 310 -16.69 -26.61 6.57
CA ARG A 310 -16.25 -27.99 6.87
C ARG A 310 -17.06 -29.00 6.08
N PHE A 311 -16.38 -29.89 5.40
CA PHE A 311 -16.99 -31.00 4.69
C PHE A 311 -17.10 -32.21 5.63
N LYS A 312 -18.31 -32.73 5.82
CA LYS A 312 -18.60 -33.88 6.72
C LYS A 312 -18.03 -33.70 8.15
N ASN A 313 -17.96 -32.46 8.65
CA ASN A 313 -17.39 -32.10 9.96
C ASN A 313 -15.90 -32.51 10.15
N ALA A 314 -15.18 -32.83 9.09
CA ALA A 314 -13.79 -33.24 9.11
C ALA A 314 -12.90 -32.24 8.37
N ILE A 315 -12.92 -32.25 7.05
CA ILE A 315 -12.02 -31.45 6.21
C ILE A 315 -12.51 -29.99 6.17
N ASN A 316 -11.65 -29.07 6.57
CA ASN A 316 -11.88 -27.64 6.36
C ASN A 316 -11.52 -27.28 4.92
N TYR A 317 -12.32 -26.41 4.33
CA TYR A 317 -12.03 -25.82 3.02
C TYR A 317 -12.23 -24.31 3.04
N ASP A 318 -11.40 -23.61 2.27
CA ASP A 318 -11.53 -22.18 1.97
C ASP A 318 -11.18 -21.98 0.49
N ILE A 319 -12.16 -21.57 -0.30
CA ILE A 319 -12.04 -21.41 -1.75
C ILE A 319 -12.43 -19.99 -2.12
N SER A 320 -11.54 -19.29 -2.78
CA SER A 320 -11.76 -17.95 -3.33
C SER A 320 -11.67 -17.97 -4.84
N LEU A 321 -12.54 -17.21 -5.48
CA LEU A 321 -12.55 -16.93 -6.92
C LEU A 321 -12.60 -15.42 -7.09
N SER A 322 -11.75 -14.87 -7.94
CA SER A 322 -11.79 -13.44 -8.26
C SER A 322 -11.63 -13.20 -9.75
N TYR A 323 -12.40 -12.25 -10.24
CA TYR A 323 -12.22 -11.66 -11.56
C TYR A 323 -12.05 -10.15 -11.40
N GLN A 324 -10.99 -9.62 -11.96
CA GLN A 324 -10.69 -8.20 -11.94
C GLN A 324 -10.40 -7.72 -13.36
N GLU A 325 -10.84 -6.52 -13.66
CA GLU A 325 -10.49 -5.83 -14.91
C GLU A 325 -10.14 -4.39 -14.56
N GLN A 326 -8.93 -3.97 -14.95
CA GLN A 326 -8.48 -2.58 -14.87
C GLN A 326 -8.23 -2.05 -16.28
N LYS A 327 -8.75 -0.85 -16.56
CA LYS A 327 -8.56 -0.13 -17.83
C LYS A 327 -8.02 1.25 -17.54
N ARG A 328 -6.97 1.62 -18.25
CA ARG A 328 -6.37 2.94 -18.17
C ARG A 328 -6.51 3.65 -19.51
N LYS A 329 -7.09 4.83 -19.45
CA LYS A 329 -7.42 5.65 -20.61
C LYS A 329 -6.79 7.02 -20.46
N VAL A 330 -6.49 7.64 -21.59
CA VAL A 330 -6.05 9.02 -21.65
C VAL A 330 -6.92 9.80 -22.62
N LYS A 331 -7.29 11.02 -22.23
CA LYS A 331 -7.79 12.07 -23.10
C LYS A 331 -6.68 13.10 -23.23
N ALA A 332 -6.07 13.21 -24.41
CA ALA A 332 -5.04 14.19 -24.75
C ALA A 332 -5.64 15.26 -25.65
N TYR A 333 -5.33 16.53 -25.40
CA TYR A 333 -5.86 17.65 -26.17
C TYR A 333 -4.94 18.87 -26.11
N GLN A 334 -5.05 19.74 -27.11
CA GLN A 334 -4.51 21.09 -27.03
C GLN A 334 -5.54 21.99 -26.37
N TYR A 335 -5.15 22.65 -25.28
CA TYR A 335 -6.00 23.60 -24.58
C TYR A 335 -5.61 25.02 -24.94
N GLU A 336 -6.52 25.75 -25.58
CA GLU A 336 -6.32 27.15 -25.90
C GLU A 336 -6.62 28.01 -24.67
N VAL A 337 -5.58 28.56 -24.07
CA VAL A 337 -5.66 29.21 -22.73
C VAL A 337 -6.60 30.43 -22.72
N LEU A 338 -6.64 31.18 -23.82
CA LEU A 338 -7.46 32.40 -23.91
C LEU A 338 -8.96 32.13 -24.08
N THR A 339 -9.32 31.11 -24.82
CA THR A 339 -10.72 30.81 -25.15
C THR A 339 -11.30 29.69 -24.28
N GLY A 340 -10.45 28.89 -23.66
CA GLY A 340 -10.84 27.69 -22.94
C GLY A 340 -11.28 26.54 -23.82
N ASN A 341 -10.95 26.57 -25.12
CA ASN A 341 -11.32 25.51 -26.06
C ASN A 341 -10.35 24.35 -25.99
N GLU A 342 -10.90 23.14 -26.07
CA GLU A 342 -10.14 21.91 -26.29
C GLU A 342 -10.08 21.61 -27.79
N LEU A 343 -8.88 21.53 -28.35
CA LEU A 343 -8.62 21.24 -29.77
C LEU A 343 -7.90 19.88 -29.88
N ASP A 344 -8.01 19.24 -31.06
CA ASP A 344 -7.33 17.99 -31.37
C ASP A 344 -7.50 16.90 -30.30
N VAL A 345 -8.73 16.76 -29.79
CA VAL A 345 -9.05 15.84 -28.70
C VAL A 345 -8.90 14.40 -29.16
N ASN A 346 -7.98 13.67 -28.52
CA ASN A 346 -7.77 12.25 -28.73
C ASN A 346 -8.03 11.46 -27.44
N LYS A 347 -8.86 10.39 -27.54
CA LYS A 347 -9.21 9.53 -26.42
C LYS A 347 -8.91 8.08 -26.77
N TYR A 348 -8.09 7.41 -25.96
CA TYR A 348 -7.76 6.01 -26.18
C TYR A 348 -7.46 5.27 -24.88
N GLU A 349 -7.65 3.95 -24.92
CA GLU A 349 -7.19 3.05 -23.88
C GLU A 349 -5.74 2.66 -24.18
N TYR A 350 -4.83 2.91 -23.24
CA TYR A 350 -3.41 2.64 -23.44
C TYR A 350 -2.93 1.42 -22.65
N GLU A 351 -3.72 0.97 -21.67
CA GLU A 351 -3.38 -0.19 -20.85
C GLU A 351 -4.63 -0.85 -20.30
N SER A 352 -4.64 -2.16 -20.26
CA SER A 352 -5.62 -2.93 -19.49
C SER A 352 -5.02 -4.20 -18.90
N ARG A 353 -5.62 -4.66 -17.81
CA ARG A 353 -5.31 -5.93 -17.14
C ARG A 353 -6.61 -6.63 -16.80
N LYS A 354 -6.72 -7.90 -17.19
CA LYS A 354 -7.78 -8.82 -16.78
C LYS A 354 -7.15 -9.93 -15.96
N VAL A 355 -7.51 -10.02 -14.70
CA VAL A 355 -6.94 -11.00 -13.77
C VAL A 355 -8.00 -12.03 -13.39
N TYR A 356 -7.69 -13.28 -13.63
CA TYR A 356 -8.45 -14.45 -13.18
C TYR A 356 -7.69 -15.12 -12.06
N TYR A 357 -8.25 -15.11 -10.88
CA TYR A 357 -7.59 -15.66 -9.70
C TYR A 357 -8.48 -16.68 -9.02
N SER A 358 -7.89 -17.81 -8.64
CA SER A 358 -8.54 -18.82 -7.81
C SER A 358 -7.54 -19.39 -6.81
N LYS A 359 -7.96 -19.50 -5.55
CA LYS A 359 -7.18 -20.16 -4.51
C LYS A 359 -8.08 -21.06 -3.69
N GLY A 360 -7.67 -22.31 -3.54
CA GLY A 360 -8.32 -23.28 -2.68
C GLY A 360 -7.37 -23.84 -1.65
N MET A 361 -7.83 -23.92 -0.40
CA MET A 361 -7.07 -24.51 0.72
C MET A 361 -7.93 -25.54 1.42
N PHE A 362 -7.32 -26.69 1.73
CA PHE A 362 -7.95 -27.82 2.41
C PHE A 362 -7.06 -28.26 3.57
N SER A 363 -7.63 -28.41 4.76
CA SER A 363 -6.89 -28.81 5.97
C SER A 363 -7.72 -29.73 6.87
N ASN A 364 -7.14 -30.16 7.99
CA ASN A 364 -7.77 -31.04 8.97
C ASN A 364 -8.21 -32.40 8.38
N PHE A 365 -7.32 -32.98 7.54
CA PHE A 365 -7.57 -34.31 6.95
C PHE A 365 -7.58 -35.43 7.99
N ILE A 366 -6.82 -35.26 9.09
CA ILE A 366 -6.76 -36.19 10.21
C ILE A 366 -7.59 -35.59 11.35
N ASN A 367 -8.85 -35.94 11.41
CA ASN A 367 -9.82 -35.39 12.35
C ASN A 367 -9.34 -35.56 13.81
N LYS A 368 -9.31 -34.45 14.60
CA LYS A 368 -8.95 -34.40 16.02
C LYS A 368 -7.52 -34.81 16.35
N ASN A 369 -6.56 -34.63 15.47
CA ASN A 369 -5.17 -34.81 15.82
C ASN A 369 -4.56 -33.44 16.20
N ASP A 370 -4.33 -33.23 17.49
CA ASP A 370 -3.76 -31.97 17.99
C ASP A 370 -2.24 -31.86 17.71
N VAL A 371 -1.60 -32.99 17.33
CA VAL A 371 -0.15 -33.05 17.06
C VAL A 371 0.17 -32.72 15.62
N PHE A 372 -0.67 -33.12 14.68
CA PHE A 372 -0.37 -33.02 13.26
C PHE A 372 -1.60 -32.58 12.47
N ASP A 373 -1.49 -31.46 11.76
CA ASP A 373 -2.45 -31.02 10.74
C ASP A 373 -1.72 -30.84 9.41
N PHE A 374 -2.34 -31.28 8.34
CA PHE A 374 -1.84 -31.15 6.98
C PHE A 374 -2.74 -30.24 6.16
N GLN A 375 -2.13 -29.30 5.47
CA GLN A 375 -2.79 -28.43 4.49
C GLN A 375 -2.31 -28.77 3.09
N PHE A 376 -3.24 -28.83 2.16
CA PHE A 376 -3.01 -28.87 0.72
C PHE A 376 -3.80 -27.76 0.06
N GLY A 377 -3.24 -27.13 -0.97
CA GLY A 377 -3.92 -26.10 -1.72
C GLY A 377 -3.45 -25.96 -3.14
N TYR A 378 -4.24 -25.18 -3.89
CA TYR A 378 -3.89 -24.74 -5.24
C TYR A 378 -4.06 -23.23 -5.34
N GLU A 379 -3.35 -22.62 -6.28
CA GLU A 379 -3.52 -21.21 -6.65
C GLU A 379 -3.38 -21.10 -8.17
N ILE A 380 -4.30 -20.38 -8.79
CA ILE A 380 -4.30 -20.04 -10.21
C ILE A 380 -4.30 -18.53 -10.27
N ASP A 381 -3.27 -17.95 -10.88
CA ASP A 381 -3.15 -16.52 -11.11
C ASP A 381 -2.85 -16.31 -12.59
N GLN A 382 -3.82 -15.78 -13.33
CA GLN A 382 -3.72 -15.58 -14.75
C GLN A 382 -4.09 -14.14 -15.10
N THR A 383 -3.13 -13.43 -15.68
CA THR A 383 -3.29 -12.05 -16.13
C THR A 383 -3.19 -11.98 -17.65
N ARG A 384 -4.24 -11.44 -18.27
CA ARG A 384 -4.23 -11.02 -19.68
C ARG A 384 -4.02 -9.53 -19.71
N GLY A 385 -2.89 -9.11 -20.26
CA GLY A 385 -2.51 -7.71 -20.35
C GLY A 385 -2.55 -7.19 -21.78
N PHE A 386 -2.85 -5.90 -21.89
CA PHE A 386 -2.79 -5.10 -23.09
C PHE A 386 -2.04 -3.83 -22.76
N ALA A 387 -1.08 -3.42 -23.62
CA ALA A 387 -0.41 -2.14 -23.55
C ALA A 387 -0.33 -1.54 -24.94
N SER A 388 -0.72 -0.28 -25.06
CA SER A 388 -0.53 0.54 -26.25
C SER A 388 0.65 1.47 -26.01
N PRO A 389 1.50 1.72 -27.01
CA PRO A 389 2.57 2.70 -26.90
C PRO A 389 1.99 4.06 -26.51
N LEU A 390 2.54 4.67 -25.47
CA LEU A 390 2.12 6.01 -25.04
C LEU A 390 2.57 7.12 -25.99
N SER A 391 3.56 6.84 -26.84
CA SER A 391 4.10 7.82 -27.78
C SER A 391 3.31 7.81 -29.06
N MET A 392 2.49 8.80 -29.28
CA MET A 392 1.75 9.03 -30.53
C MET A 392 2.54 9.87 -31.54
N GLU A 393 3.76 10.30 -31.22
CA GLU A 393 4.51 11.28 -32.03
C GLU A 393 5.53 10.66 -32.97
N PHE A 394 5.77 9.33 -32.94
CA PHE A 394 6.85 8.71 -33.72
C PHE A 394 6.41 7.45 -34.46
N ASN A 395 6.77 7.41 -35.75
CA ASN A 395 6.39 6.37 -36.71
C ASN A 395 7.05 4.99 -36.51
N ASP A 396 7.95 4.83 -35.55
CA ASP A 396 8.68 3.58 -35.29
C ASP A 396 8.02 2.67 -34.25
N VAL A 397 6.82 2.99 -33.84
CA VAL A 397 6.06 2.22 -32.87
C VAL A 397 5.36 1.06 -33.57
N PRO A 398 5.40 -0.19 -33.05
CA PRO A 398 4.62 -1.28 -33.62
C PRO A 398 3.15 -0.86 -33.74
N GLU A 399 2.57 -0.97 -34.92
CA GLU A 399 1.15 -0.61 -35.17
C GLU A 399 0.18 -1.49 -34.37
N ASN A 400 0.67 -2.56 -33.75
CA ASN A 400 -0.15 -3.55 -33.07
C ASN A 400 -0.02 -3.42 -31.54
N ASN A 401 -1.15 -3.26 -30.89
CA ASN A 401 -1.28 -3.39 -29.45
C ASN A 401 -0.76 -4.75 -28.98
N ILE A 402 0.12 -4.76 -28.00
CA ILE A 402 0.68 -5.99 -27.44
C ILE A 402 -0.33 -6.58 -26.47
N GLU A 403 -0.93 -7.71 -26.85
CA GLU A 403 -1.80 -8.49 -25.96
C GLU A 403 -1.11 -9.81 -25.62
N ARG A 404 -0.87 -10.06 -24.34
CA ARG A 404 -0.18 -11.26 -23.82
C ARG A 404 -0.86 -11.78 -22.57
N ASN A 405 -0.65 -13.05 -22.32
CA ASN A 405 -1.02 -13.72 -21.06
C ASN A 405 0.23 -14.00 -20.25
N ILE A 406 0.13 -13.85 -18.95
CA ILE A 406 1.18 -14.22 -17.98
C ILE A 406 0.52 -14.78 -16.73
N GLY A 407 1.10 -15.83 -16.15
CA GLY A 407 0.55 -16.36 -14.91
C GLY A 407 1.09 -17.73 -14.53
N THR A 408 0.53 -18.27 -13.45
CA THR A 408 0.93 -19.56 -12.89
C THR A 408 -0.25 -20.42 -12.49
N TYR A 409 0.04 -21.74 -12.46
CA TYR A 409 -0.79 -22.79 -11.87
C TYR A 409 0.02 -23.46 -10.77
N ASP A 410 -0.36 -23.25 -9.53
CA ASP A 410 0.44 -23.64 -8.40
C ASP A 410 -0.24 -24.70 -7.55
N PHE A 411 0.56 -25.62 -7.00
CA PHE A 411 0.14 -26.55 -5.97
C PHE A 411 1.08 -26.44 -4.77
N PHE A 412 0.50 -26.39 -3.57
CA PHE A 412 1.29 -26.27 -2.35
C PHE A 412 0.75 -27.13 -1.23
N GLY A 413 1.64 -27.48 -0.32
CA GLY A 413 1.28 -28.19 0.89
C GLY A 413 2.18 -27.80 2.05
N SER A 414 1.63 -27.82 3.24
CA SER A 414 2.38 -27.61 4.48
C SER A 414 1.77 -28.46 5.61
N SER A 415 2.57 -28.74 6.64
CA SER A 415 2.11 -29.49 7.82
C SER A 415 2.36 -28.68 9.07
N GLU A 416 1.35 -28.51 9.89
CA GLU A 416 1.50 -27.95 11.22
C GLU A 416 1.71 -29.10 12.23
N ILE A 417 2.89 -29.13 12.87
CA ILE A 417 3.35 -30.20 13.75
C ILE A 417 3.55 -29.60 15.14
N ASN A 418 2.68 -29.93 16.08
CA ASN A 418 2.77 -29.55 17.47
C ASN A 418 3.48 -30.66 18.26
N LEU A 419 4.82 -30.57 18.39
CA LEU A 419 5.61 -31.57 19.09
C LEU A 419 5.22 -31.65 20.57
N ASN A 420 4.86 -30.52 21.14
CA ASN A 420 4.29 -30.36 22.49
C ASN A 420 3.68 -28.95 22.61
N ASP A 421 3.15 -28.58 23.78
CA ASP A 421 2.55 -27.27 24.04
C ASP A 421 3.51 -26.08 23.86
N LYS A 422 4.81 -26.34 23.73
CA LYS A 422 5.84 -25.30 23.63
C LYS A 422 6.45 -25.20 22.22
N ILE A 423 6.46 -26.26 21.45
CA ILE A 423 7.17 -26.32 20.15
C ILE A 423 6.20 -26.70 19.06
N SER A 424 6.06 -25.81 18.09
CA SER A 424 5.32 -26.04 16.85
C SER A 424 6.22 -25.79 15.66
N LEU A 425 6.13 -26.65 14.64
CA LEU A 425 6.87 -26.56 13.39
C LEU A 425 5.89 -26.51 12.21
N ARG A 426 6.28 -25.84 11.12
CA ARG A 426 5.50 -25.82 9.88
C ARG A 426 6.42 -25.86 8.67
N PRO A 427 6.84 -27.06 8.21
CA PRO A 427 7.46 -27.25 6.90
C PRO A 427 6.42 -27.10 5.80
N GLY A 428 6.85 -26.60 4.64
CA GLY A 428 6.00 -26.47 3.47
C GLY A 428 6.77 -26.45 2.17
N ALA A 429 6.08 -26.78 1.09
CA ALA A 429 6.60 -26.74 -0.27
C ALA A 429 5.51 -26.31 -1.26
N ARG A 430 5.92 -25.66 -2.34
CA ARG A 430 5.08 -25.22 -3.46
C ARG A 430 5.80 -25.46 -4.77
N VAL A 431 5.03 -25.87 -5.78
CA VAL A 431 5.46 -25.97 -7.17
C VAL A 431 4.57 -25.03 -8.00
N MET A 432 5.19 -24.24 -8.86
CA MET A 432 4.54 -23.24 -9.70
C MET A 432 4.84 -23.50 -11.16
N PHE A 433 3.81 -23.79 -11.94
CA PHE A 433 3.90 -24.02 -13.38
C PHE A 433 3.49 -22.74 -14.11
N SER A 434 4.26 -22.35 -15.10
CA SER A 434 3.97 -21.18 -15.96
C SER A 434 4.14 -21.58 -17.43
N GLU A 435 3.42 -20.88 -18.30
CA GLU A 435 3.64 -21.01 -19.75
C GLU A 435 4.84 -20.20 -20.24
N GLN A 436 5.23 -19.16 -19.48
CA GLN A 436 6.28 -18.22 -19.84
C GLN A 436 7.64 -18.53 -19.22
N PHE A 437 7.66 -19.27 -18.12
CA PHE A 437 8.87 -19.52 -17.34
C PHE A 437 9.00 -21.01 -17.00
N ASP A 438 10.23 -21.44 -16.78
CA ASP A 438 10.52 -22.75 -16.22
C ASP A 438 9.80 -22.93 -14.87
N THR A 439 9.46 -24.18 -14.56
CA THR A 439 8.82 -24.53 -13.28
C THR A 439 9.60 -23.98 -12.09
N GLN A 440 8.94 -23.21 -11.24
CA GLN A 440 9.52 -22.64 -10.03
C GLN A 440 9.09 -23.42 -8.80
N THR A 441 9.88 -23.35 -7.75
CA THR A 441 9.58 -23.97 -6.47
C THR A 441 9.80 -23.01 -5.31
N ALA A 442 9.00 -23.15 -4.26
CA ALA A 442 9.24 -22.49 -2.98
C ALA A 442 9.21 -23.52 -1.85
N ILE A 443 10.12 -23.39 -0.91
CA ILE A 443 10.16 -24.20 0.30
C ILE A 443 10.26 -23.29 1.52
N SER A 444 9.67 -23.68 2.63
CA SER A 444 9.80 -22.96 3.89
C SER A 444 9.77 -23.89 5.10
N LEU A 445 10.43 -23.46 6.16
CA LEU A 445 10.32 -24.03 7.49
C LEU A 445 10.05 -22.90 8.48
N SER A 446 8.92 -22.99 9.16
CA SER A 446 8.59 -22.08 10.27
C SER A 446 8.60 -22.85 11.57
N ALA A 447 9.02 -22.17 12.64
CA ALA A 447 9.09 -22.74 13.98
C ALA A 447 8.62 -21.73 15.01
N LYS A 448 7.93 -22.21 16.02
CA LYS A 448 7.54 -21.44 17.20
C LYS A 448 7.98 -22.20 18.45
N TYR A 449 8.60 -21.49 19.37
CA TYR A 449 9.01 -22.01 20.66
C TYR A 449 8.58 -21.07 21.80
N VAL A 450 7.75 -21.59 22.70
CA VAL A 450 7.31 -20.89 23.91
C VAL A 450 8.13 -21.40 25.08
N PHE A 451 8.86 -20.51 25.76
CA PHE A 451 9.72 -20.88 26.86
C PHE A 451 9.62 -19.92 28.04
N GLY A 452 9.92 -20.43 29.22
CA GLY A 452 9.78 -19.65 30.42
C GLY A 452 8.36 -19.11 30.61
N LYS A 453 8.26 -17.99 31.33
CA LYS A 453 7.02 -17.26 31.53
C LYS A 453 6.98 -16.09 30.56
N ASP A 454 6.03 -16.12 29.61
CA ASP A 454 5.77 -15.02 28.68
C ASP A 454 6.82 -14.77 27.58
N TRP A 455 7.74 -15.72 27.32
CA TRP A 455 8.69 -15.65 26.22
C TRP A 455 8.27 -16.51 25.03
N GLU A 456 8.44 -15.98 23.85
CA GLU A 456 8.13 -16.64 22.60
C GLU A 456 9.21 -16.36 21.55
N LEU A 457 9.72 -17.40 20.89
CA LEU A 457 10.63 -17.32 19.76
C LEU A 457 9.93 -17.87 18.54
N ARG A 458 9.89 -17.09 17.47
CA ARG A 458 9.40 -17.51 16.14
C ARG A 458 10.47 -17.33 15.11
N GLY A 459 10.57 -18.28 14.19
CA GLY A 459 11.48 -18.19 13.07
C GLY A 459 10.84 -18.71 11.80
N ILE A 460 11.21 -18.12 10.68
CA ILE A 460 10.88 -18.60 9.34
C ILE A 460 12.10 -18.49 8.46
N VAL A 461 12.38 -19.54 7.69
CA VAL A 461 13.38 -19.58 6.65
C VAL A 461 12.74 -20.19 5.41
N GLY A 462 13.01 -19.63 4.24
CA GLY A 462 12.46 -20.17 3.02
C GLY A 462 12.85 -19.41 1.77
N THR A 463 12.32 -19.87 0.65
CA THR A 463 12.51 -19.29 -0.66
C THR A 463 11.21 -18.77 -1.23
N SER A 464 11.29 -17.76 -2.07
CA SER A 464 10.21 -17.31 -2.93
C SER A 464 10.83 -16.77 -4.21
N PRO A 465 10.52 -17.33 -5.38
CA PRO A 465 10.93 -16.72 -6.64
C PRO A 465 10.16 -15.41 -6.85
N ARG A 466 10.76 -14.50 -7.61
CA ARG A 466 10.03 -13.36 -8.17
C ARG A 466 9.90 -13.57 -9.67
N LEU A 467 8.67 -13.54 -10.16
CA LEU A 467 8.41 -13.65 -11.59
C LEU A 467 8.51 -12.28 -12.23
N PRO A 468 9.09 -12.18 -13.45
CA PRO A 468 8.98 -10.96 -14.25
C PRO A 468 7.51 -10.60 -14.43
N ASN A 469 7.21 -9.32 -14.34
CA ASN A 469 5.85 -8.83 -14.53
C ASN A 469 5.58 -8.46 -15.99
N TYR A 470 4.33 -8.11 -16.29
CA TYR A 470 3.89 -7.79 -17.63
C TYR A 470 4.69 -6.62 -18.24
N ASP A 471 4.94 -5.56 -17.44
CA ASP A 471 5.60 -4.37 -17.95
C ASP A 471 7.10 -4.59 -18.16
N GLU A 472 7.75 -5.36 -17.31
CA GLU A 472 9.16 -5.74 -17.49
C GLU A 472 9.40 -6.55 -18.76
N MET A 473 8.42 -7.38 -19.15
CA MET A 473 8.53 -8.22 -20.33
C MET A 473 8.08 -7.52 -21.62
N TYR A 474 7.01 -6.72 -21.54
CA TYR A 474 6.30 -6.29 -22.75
C TYR A 474 6.13 -4.77 -22.89
N SER A 475 6.60 -3.96 -21.93
CA SER A 475 6.53 -2.51 -22.06
C SER A 475 7.35 -2.01 -23.24
N PHE A 476 6.82 -0.99 -23.88
CA PHE A 476 7.46 -0.32 -24.97
C PHE A 476 7.17 1.19 -24.89
N LEU A 477 8.17 1.96 -24.46
CA LEU A 477 8.10 3.41 -24.37
C LEU A 477 9.25 3.97 -25.20
N VAL A 478 8.98 4.25 -26.47
CA VAL A 478 9.95 4.81 -27.41
C VAL A 478 9.41 6.12 -27.95
N ASP A 479 10.12 7.21 -27.67
CA ASP A 479 9.86 8.54 -28.18
C ASP A 479 11.18 9.29 -28.42
N VAL A 480 11.15 10.60 -28.72
CA VAL A 480 12.38 11.40 -28.96
C VAL A 480 13.36 11.36 -27.79
N ASN A 481 12.84 11.21 -26.57
CA ASN A 481 13.60 11.32 -25.32
C ASN A 481 13.78 9.97 -24.63
N HIS A 482 12.99 8.94 -25.00
CA HIS A 482 12.94 7.66 -24.31
C HIS A 482 13.04 6.50 -25.30
N ASP A 483 13.89 5.54 -25.01
CA ASP A 483 13.87 4.22 -25.63
C ASP A 483 13.95 3.19 -24.48
N VAL A 484 12.77 2.87 -23.90
CA VAL A 484 12.64 1.89 -22.81
C VAL A 484 11.88 0.68 -23.35
N ARG A 485 12.50 -0.49 -23.26
CA ARG A 485 11.94 -1.73 -23.80
C ARG A 485 11.85 -2.82 -22.76
N GLY A 486 10.76 -3.58 -22.81
CA GLY A 486 10.64 -4.83 -22.10
C GLY A 486 11.61 -5.88 -22.66
N ASN A 487 11.72 -6.99 -21.96
CA ASN A 487 12.57 -8.10 -22.35
C ASN A 487 11.83 -9.42 -22.11
N GLU A 488 11.40 -10.07 -23.20
CA GLU A 488 10.68 -11.35 -23.14
C GLU A 488 11.59 -12.52 -22.68
N ASN A 489 12.92 -12.32 -22.63
CA ASN A 489 13.90 -13.33 -22.23
C ASN A 489 14.29 -13.23 -20.74
N LEU A 490 13.55 -12.47 -19.93
CA LEU A 490 13.79 -12.37 -18.50
C LEU A 490 13.56 -13.72 -17.80
N ASN A 491 14.46 -14.05 -16.88
CA ASN A 491 14.33 -15.20 -16.01
C ASN A 491 13.75 -14.82 -14.65
N PRO A 492 12.99 -15.70 -13.98
CA PRO A 492 12.60 -15.50 -12.61
C PRO A 492 13.79 -15.29 -11.67
N GLU A 493 13.67 -14.33 -10.77
CA GLU A 493 14.67 -14.09 -9.73
C GLU A 493 14.57 -15.15 -8.64
N LYS A 494 15.72 -15.46 -8.00
CA LYS A 494 15.79 -16.41 -6.90
C LYS A 494 15.94 -15.67 -5.57
N GLY A 495 14.95 -15.82 -4.71
CA GLY A 495 14.92 -15.19 -3.40
C GLY A 495 15.01 -16.20 -2.26
N TYR A 496 15.84 -15.87 -1.27
CA TYR A 496 15.94 -16.55 0.02
C TYR A 496 15.76 -15.53 1.13
N SER A 497 14.99 -15.87 2.17
CA SER A 497 14.90 -15.04 3.36
C SER A 497 14.82 -15.85 4.65
N ALA A 498 15.33 -15.25 5.73
CA ALA A 498 15.27 -15.77 7.08
C ALA A 498 14.87 -14.66 8.05
N PHE A 499 13.89 -14.94 8.90
CA PHE A 499 13.44 -14.03 9.95
C PHE A 499 13.41 -14.74 11.29
N LEU A 500 13.78 -14.03 12.35
CA LEU A 500 13.75 -14.53 13.72
C LEU A 500 13.16 -13.45 14.63
N HIS A 501 12.14 -13.79 15.39
CA HIS A 501 11.42 -12.88 16.28
C HIS A 501 11.45 -13.41 17.71
N LEU A 502 12.01 -12.63 18.63
CA LEU A 502 11.97 -12.89 20.06
C LEU A 502 10.99 -11.91 20.71
N LYS A 503 9.94 -12.43 21.33
CA LYS A 503 8.87 -11.65 21.93
C LYS A 503 8.74 -11.96 23.42
N LYS A 504 8.48 -10.93 24.20
CA LYS A 504 8.14 -11.04 25.63
C LYS A 504 6.89 -10.23 25.95
N ASN A 505 5.92 -10.87 26.58
CA ASN A 505 4.70 -10.22 27.06
C ASN A 505 4.72 -10.15 28.57
N LEU A 506 4.72 -8.94 29.13
CA LEU A 506 4.70 -8.68 30.56
C LEU A 506 3.33 -8.11 30.93
N LYS A 507 2.50 -8.90 31.59
CA LYS A 507 1.25 -8.44 32.17
C LYS A 507 1.46 -8.18 33.68
N PHE A 508 1.41 -6.92 34.08
CA PHE A 508 1.57 -6.53 35.47
C PHE A 508 0.22 -6.58 36.20
N ASN A 509 -0.84 -6.16 35.56
CA ASN A 509 -2.23 -6.24 36.03
C ASN A 509 -3.19 -6.22 34.80
N SER A 510 -4.52 -6.08 35.05
CA SER A 510 -5.53 -6.00 33.99
C SER A 510 -5.33 -4.83 33.02
N ASP A 511 -4.79 -3.73 33.50
CA ASP A 511 -4.72 -2.44 32.80
C ASP A 511 -3.28 -2.05 32.41
N THR A 512 -2.29 -2.90 32.77
CA THR A 512 -0.88 -2.62 32.49
C THR A 512 -0.24 -3.81 31.79
N ASN A 513 0.09 -3.62 30.53
CA ASN A 513 0.73 -4.59 29.65
C ASN A 513 1.92 -3.96 28.93
N LEU A 514 3.00 -4.71 28.79
CA LEU A 514 4.17 -4.34 28.02
C LEU A 514 4.57 -5.52 27.12
N GLU A 515 4.56 -5.29 25.81
CA GLU A 515 5.06 -6.22 24.81
C GLU A 515 6.40 -5.72 24.28
N GLN A 516 7.42 -6.56 24.32
CA GLN A 516 8.75 -6.31 23.78
C GLN A 516 9.00 -7.30 22.63
N LYS A 517 9.49 -6.81 21.49
CA LYS A 517 9.82 -7.64 20.33
C LYS A 517 11.17 -7.23 19.75
N LEU A 518 12.08 -8.20 19.59
CA LEU A 518 13.29 -8.10 18.79
C LEU A 518 13.11 -8.96 17.55
N SER A 519 13.30 -8.36 16.39
CA SER A 519 13.25 -9.04 15.10
C SER A 519 14.58 -8.92 14.39
N LEU A 520 15.09 -10.01 13.83
CA LEU A 520 16.28 -10.07 12.99
C LEU A 520 15.89 -10.65 11.64
N TRP A 521 16.46 -10.13 10.56
CA TRP A 521 16.19 -10.67 9.23
C TRP A 521 17.43 -10.65 8.33
N ASN A 522 17.42 -11.56 7.35
CA ASN A 522 18.37 -11.59 6.25
C ASN A 522 17.64 -11.98 4.97
N ILE A 523 17.86 -11.25 3.90
CA ILE A 523 17.25 -11.47 2.58
C ILE A 523 18.36 -11.44 1.54
N ASP A 524 18.36 -12.43 0.64
CA ASP A 524 19.33 -12.59 -0.45
C ASP A 524 18.59 -12.81 -1.77
N LEU A 525 18.84 -11.94 -2.75
CA LEU A 525 18.27 -11.99 -4.08
C LEU A 525 19.39 -12.23 -5.09
N LYS A 526 19.15 -13.15 -6.03
CA LYS A 526 20.00 -13.41 -7.19
C LYS A 526 19.21 -13.21 -8.46
N ASP A 527 19.91 -12.87 -9.53
CA ASP A 527 19.33 -12.61 -10.85
C ASP A 527 18.28 -11.48 -10.81
N LYS A 528 18.53 -10.43 -9.99
CA LYS A 528 17.61 -9.30 -9.83
C LYS A 528 17.35 -8.62 -11.16
N ILE A 529 16.06 -8.40 -11.48
CA ILE A 529 15.64 -7.67 -12.67
C ILE A 529 15.78 -6.16 -12.40
N ALA A 530 16.46 -5.49 -13.29
CA ALA A 530 16.60 -4.03 -13.24
C ALA A 530 16.62 -3.44 -14.66
N LEU A 531 16.21 -2.18 -14.77
CA LEU A 531 16.29 -1.41 -16.00
C LEU A 531 17.74 -0.94 -16.20
N VAL A 532 18.35 -1.34 -17.28
CA VAL A 532 19.75 -1.04 -17.61
C VAL A 532 19.88 -0.35 -18.94
N VAL A 533 20.95 0.43 -19.10
CA VAL A 533 21.33 1.03 -20.39
C VAL A 533 21.94 -0.05 -21.27
N ILE A 534 21.39 -0.24 -22.46
CA ILE A 534 21.86 -1.20 -23.47
C ILE A 534 22.44 -0.52 -24.71
N GLY A 535 22.35 0.78 -24.84
CA GLY A 535 22.87 1.57 -25.93
C GLY A 535 22.97 3.04 -25.54
N GLU A 536 23.99 3.72 -26.04
CA GLU A 536 24.29 5.12 -25.65
C GLU A 536 23.93 6.13 -26.74
N THR A 537 23.80 5.69 -28.00
CA THR A 537 23.49 6.59 -29.11
C THR A 537 22.59 5.89 -30.16
N PRO A 538 21.27 6.06 -30.07
CA PRO A 538 20.50 6.74 -28.99
C PRO A 538 20.57 6.02 -27.65
N LEU A 539 20.26 6.73 -26.57
CA LEU A 539 20.19 6.16 -25.23
C LEU A 539 19.03 5.17 -25.14
N ARG A 540 19.34 3.90 -24.87
CA ARG A 540 18.37 2.81 -24.82
C ARG A 540 18.41 2.12 -23.49
N TYR A 541 17.23 1.81 -22.94
CA TYR A 541 17.05 1.06 -21.71
C TYR A 541 16.32 -0.26 -21.97
N GLN A 542 16.70 -1.31 -21.27
CA GLN A 542 16.02 -2.59 -21.29
C GLN A 542 16.06 -3.24 -19.90
N TYR A 543 15.03 -4.00 -19.57
CA TYR A 543 15.04 -4.84 -18.37
C TYR A 543 15.93 -6.07 -18.57
N ASN A 544 16.85 -6.30 -17.62
CA ASN A 544 17.76 -7.45 -17.65
C ASN A 544 17.95 -8.03 -16.23
N ASN A 545 18.29 -9.30 -16.16
CA ASN A 545 18.74 -9.95 -14.94
C ASN A 545 20.21 -9.61 -14.71
N ILE A 546 20.54 -8.79 -13.71
CA ILE A 546 21.90 -8.23 -13.61
C ILE A 546 22.60 -8.47 -12.26
N ASP A 547 21.85 -8.65 -11.14
CA ASP A 547 22.45 -8.33 -9.86
C ASP A 547 22.17 -9.34 -8.74
N THR A 548 23.06 -9.30 -7.74
CA THR A 548 22.73 -9.79 -6.40
C THR A 548 22.38 -8.61 -5.50
N TYR A 549 21.34 -8.78 -4.71
CA TYR A 549 20.86 -7.79 -3.76
C TYR A 549 20.69 -8.45 -2.39
N LYS A 550 21.37 -7.92 -1.37
CA LYS A 550 21.35 -8.49 -0.04
C LYS A 550 20.90 -7.45 0.98
N VAL A 551 20.00 -7.87 1.84
CA VAL A 551 19.53 -7.03 2.94
C VAL A 551 19.58 -7.81 4.24
N HIS A 552 20.04 -7.16 5.30
CA HIS A 552 19.88 -7.67 6.66
C HIS A 552 19.53 -6.55 7.62
N GLY A 553 18.99 -6.91 8.76
CA GLY A 553 18.67 -5.88 9.72
C GLY A 553 18.15 -6.39 11.05
N ALA A 554 17.89 -5.45 11.93
CA ALA A 554 17.33 -5.67 13.25
C ALA A 554 16.31 -4.61 13.61
N THR A 555 15.21 -5.00 14.25
CA THR A 555 14.19 -4.09 14.78
C THR A 555 13.88 -4.44 16.23
N TYR A 556 13.89 -3.44 17.09
CA TYR A 556 13.41 -3.55 18.45
C TYR A 556 12.18 -2.68 18.64
N MET A 557 11.12 -3.26 19.17
CA MET A 557 9.84 -2.58 19.42
C MET A 557 9.35 -2.85 20.84
N ASN A 558 8.80 -1.81 21.46
CA ASN A 558 8.03 -1.89 22.69
C ASN A 558 6.63 -1.36 22.42
N GLN A 559 5.61 -2.10 22.84
CA GLN A 559 4.23 -1.63 22.89
C GLN A 559 3.74 -1.71 24.33
N PHE A 560 3.05 -0.70 24.80
CA PHE A 560 2.59 -0.62 26.17
C PHE A 560 1.15 -0.11 26.26
N THR A 561 0.48 -0.59 27.30
CA THR A 561 -0.79 -0.04 27.77
C THR A 561 -0.65 0.14 29.29
N ILE A 562 -0.93 1.34 29.80
CA ILE A 562 -0.88 1.70 31.20
C ILE A 562 -2.15 2.49 31.51
N GLY A 563 -3.18 1.82 32.04
CA GLY A 563 -4.49 2.42 32.24
C GLY A 563 -5.06 3.02 30.95
N ASN A 564 -5.23 4.33 30.91
CA ASN A 564 -5.78 5.05 29.77
C ASN A 564 -4.73 5.50 28.73
N ILE A 565 -3.46 5.19 28.95
CA ILE A 565 -2.37 5.49 28.04
C ILE A 565 -1.99 4.22 27.28
N SER A 566 -1.88 4.32 25.96
CA SER A 566 -1.33 3.26 25.12
C SER A 566 -0.33 3.85 24.15
N GLY A 567 0.67 3.09 23.77
CA GLY A 567 1.67 3.59 22.84
C GLY A 567 2.72 2.55 22.47
N GLY A 568 3.69 2.99 21.71
CA GLY A 568 4.81 2.18 21.27
C GLY A 568 6.02 3.01 20.91
N ILE A 569 7.19 2.43 21.07
CA ILE A 569 8.48 2.98 20.65
C ILE A 569 9.25 1.88 19.96
N GLY A 570 9.88 2.21 18.85
CA GLY A 570 10.70 1.24 18.13
C GLY A 570 11.83 1.88 17.37
N ALA A 571 12.85 1.06 17.06
CA ALA A 571 13.96 1.43 16.22
C ALA A 571 14.35 0.24 15.32
N SER A 572 14.83 0.56 14.14
CA SER A 572 15.27 -0.41 13.14
C SER A 572 16.57 0.02 12.50
N LEU A 573 17.47 -0.94 12.28
CA LEU A 573 18.70 -0.80 11.51
C LEU A 573 18.60 -1.72 10.30
N THR A 574 18.76 -1.19 9.09
CA THR A 574 18.75 -1.93 7.83
C THR A 574 20.04 -1.72 7.08
N GLY A 575 20.73 -2.78 6.71
CA GLY A 575 21.91 -2.79 5.86
C GLY A 575 21.59 -3.34 4.48
N ILE A 576 21.87 -2.59 3.43
CA ILE A 576 21.64 -2.96 2.03
C ILE A 576 22.99 -3.07 1.31
N LYS A 577 23.16 -4.14 0.53
CA LYS A 577 24.30 -4.36 -0.34
C LYS A 577 23.81 -4.77 -1.72
N GLN A 578 24.26 -4.05 -2.71
CA GLN A 578 24.03 -4.32 -4.11
C GLN A 578 25.37 -4.66 -4.76
N SER A 579 25.43 -5.78 -5.48
CA SER A 579 26.60 -6.15 -6.29
C SER A 579 26.16 -6.13 -7.73
N ILE A 580 26.81 -5.28 -8.53
CA ILE A 580 26.55 -5.11 -9.95
C ILE A 580 27.75 -5.71 -10.69
N ASP A 581 27.51 -6.75 -11.47
CA ASP A 581 28.54 -7.45 -12.24
C ASP A 581 28.36 -7.07 -13.72
N GLN A 582 28.98 -5.97 -14.13
CA GLN A 582 28.99 -5.56 -15.54
C GLN A 582 30.43 -5.33 -15.98
N GLU A 583 30.87 -6.08 -16.99
CA GLU A 583 32.22 -6.04 -17.55
C GLU A 583 32.62 -4.69 -18.21
N ASN A 584 31.66 -3.79 -18.41
CA ASN A 584 31.86 -2.54 -19.19
C ASN A 584 31.85 -1.25 -18.37
N PHE A 585 31.89 -1.30 -17.02
CA PHE A 585 31.89 -0.08 -16.21
C PHE A 585 33.25 0.24 -15.57
N ILE A 586 33.62 1.52 -15.66
CA ILE A 586 34.95 2.06 -15.29
C ILE A 586 35.24 2.01 -13.79
N GLU A 587 34.22 1.93 -12.93
CA GLU A 587 34.39 1.78 -11.48
C GLU A 587 33.69 0.53 -10.95
N THR A 588 34.49 -0.38 -10.39
CA THR A 588 33.96 -1.50 -9.60
C THR A 588 33.15 -0.96 -8.41
N VAL A 589 31.86 -1.24 -8.40
CA VAL A 589 31.00 -1.00 -7.24
C VAL A 589 31.61 -1.72 -6.04
N LYS A 590 32.07 -0.97 -5.05
CA LYS A 590 32.66 -1.55 -3.84
C LYS A 590 31.62 -2.39 -3.12
N ASN A 591 31.91 -3.66 -2.95
CA ASN A 591 31.10 -4.67 -2.29
C ASN A 591 30.87 -4.32 -0.79
N LYS A 592 30.04 -3.31 -0.49
CA LYS A 592 29.86 -2.70 0.82
C LYS A 592 28.36 -2.63 1.18
N TYR A 593 28.06 -2.83 2.46
CA TYR A 593 26.73 -2.54 3.02
C TYR A 593 26.60 -1.05 3.34
N PHE A 594 25.44 -0.49 2.98
CA PHE A 594 25.00 0.81 3.43
C PHE A 594 23.92 0.63 4.51
N TYR A 595 24.09 1.32 5.62
CA TYR A 595 23.19 1.19 6.76
C TYR A 595 22.31 2.43 6.91
N SER A 596 21.02 2.19 7.15
CA SER A 596 20.07 3.22 7.50
C SER A 596 19.35 2.89 8.79
N VAL A 597 18.94 3.92 9.53
CA VAL A 597 18.24 3.81 10.80
C VAL A 597 16.83 4.39 10.66
N GLN A 598 15.83 3.70 11.18
CA GLN A 598 14.51 4.25 11.40
C GLN A 598 14.16 4.18 12.87
N ALA A 599 13.37 5.14 13.34
CA ALA A 599 12.74 5.07 14.66
C ALA A 599 11.30 5.56 14.57
N ASN A 600 10.42 5.00 15.40
CA ASN A 600 9.08 5.52 15.56
C ASN A 600 8.67 5.58 17.02
N ALA A 601 7.74 6.47 17.33
CA ALA A 601 7.06 6.54 18.61
C ALA A 601 5.61 6.93 18.39
N ASN A 602 4.71 6.33 19.14
CA ASN A 602 3.32 6.75 19.18
C ASN A 602 2.81 6.73 20.60
N ALA A 603 1.88 7.60 20.93
CA ALA A 603 1.18 7.63 22.21
C ALA A 603 -0.26 8.07 22.00
N SER A 604 -1.16 7.46 22.74
CA SER A 604 -2.57 7.86 22.82
C SER A 604 -3.02 7.88 24.26
N TYR A 605 -3.74 8.93 24.64
CA TYR A 605 -4.36 9.09 25.94
C TYR A 605 -5.87 9.23 25.81
N LYS A 606 -6.61 8.34 26.45
CA LYS A 606 -8.08 8.39 26.53
C LYS A 606 -8.50 9.05 27.82
N LEU A 607 -9.07 10.25 27.74
CA LEU A 607 -9.61 10.96 28.89
C LEU A 607 -10.89 10.25 29.39
N PRO A 608 -10.92 9.68 30.60
CA PRO A 608 -12.03 8.84 31.05
C PRO A 608 -13.37 9.55 31.13
N SER A 609 -13.37 10.84 31.54
CA SER A 609 -14.58 11.63 31.79
C SER A 609 -15.38 11.92 30.51
N THR A 610 -14.68 12.24 29.41
CA THR A 610 -15.30 12.66 28.14
C THR A 610 -15.11 11.64 27.02
N LYS A 611 -14.30 10.59 27.25
CA LYS A 611 -13.86 9.63 26.23
C LYS A 611 -13.07 10.27 25.08
N THR A 612 -12.55 11.48 25.27
CA THR A 612 -11.69 12.15 24.29
C THR A 612 -10.38 11.39 24.15
N ILE A 613 -9.94 11.14 22.93
CA ILE A 613 -8.68 10.45 22.65
C ILE A 613 -7.72 11.46 22.01
N PHE A 614 -6.56 11.65 22.62
CA PHE A 614 -5.43 12.40 22.08
C PHE A 614 -4.44 11.41 21.53
N SER A 615 -3.97 11.59 20.30
CA SER A 615 -3.01 10.69 19.67
C SER A 615 -1.90 11.47 18.99
N VAL A 616 -0.66 10.96 19.10
CA VAL A 616 0.52 11.49 18.43
C VAL A 616 1.30 10.32 17.83
N PHE A 617 1.78 10.50 16.61
CA PHE A 617 2.59 9.53 15.88
C PHE A 617 3.81 10.25 15.33
N TYR A 618 4.98 9.67 15.55
CA TYR A 618 6.27 10.19 15.11
C TYR A 618 7.06 9.11 14.42
N LYS A 619 7.73 9.44 13.31
CA LYS A 619 8.67 8.58 12.62
C LYS A 619 9.89 9.37 12.18
N TYR A 620 11.05 8.84 12.47
CA TYR A 620 12.35 9.28 12.01
C TYR A 620 12.84 8.35 10.90
N ASN A 621 13.27 8.91 9.79
CA ASN A 621 13.91 8.22 8.68
C ASN A 621 15.32 8.75 8.53
N GLY A 622 16.30 7.91 8.81
CA GLY A 622 17.72 8.22 8.67
C GLY A 622 18.16 8.33 7.21
N GLU A 623 19.37 8.77 7.00
CA GLU A 623 19.98 8.84 5.67
C GLU A 623 19.98 7.45 5.02
N GLN A 624 19.57 7.38 3.76
CA GLN A 624 19.65 6.17 2.95
C GLN A 624 20.69 6.39 1.85
N GLU A 625 21.59 5.45 1.71
CA GLU A 625 22.65 5.47 0.71
C GLU A 625 22.55 4.23 -0.18
N GLN A 626 22.79 4.41 -1.45
CA GLN A 626 22.89 3.30 -2.43
C GLN A 626 23.73 3.71 -3.63
N TYR A 627 24.19 2.74 -4.40
CA TYR A 627 24.74 3.02 -5.71
C TYR A 627 23.64 3.26 -6.73
N THR A 628 23.84 4.30 -7.55
CA THR A 628 22.95 4.65 -8.65
C THR A 628 23.74 4.80 -9.92
N LEU A 629 23.18 4.37 -11.04
CA LEU A 629 23.76 4.59 -12.34
C LEU A 629 23.63 6.07 -12.71
N LYS A 630 24.74 6.68 -13.09
CA LYS A 630 24.86 8.07 -13.52
C LYS A 630 25.49 8.10 -14.90
N THR A 631 25.14 9.10 -15.72
CA THR A 631 25.78 9.32 -17.00
C THR A 631 26.59 10.61 -16.97
N ASN A 632 27.85 10.54 -17.38
CA ASN A 632 28.70 11.72 -17.54
C ASN A 632 28.18 12.54 -18.73
N VAL A 633 27.74 13.75 -18.47
CA VAL A 633 27.16 14.64 -19.52
C VAL A 633 28.15 15.02 -20.63
N VAL A 634 29.44 14.95 -20.38
CA VAL A 634 30.50 15.32 -21.34
C VAL A 634 30.96 14.10 -22.14
N THR A 635 31.34 13.01 -21.45
CA THR A 635 31.87 11.79 -22.11
C THR A 635 30.74 10.86 -22.55
N ARG A 636 29.53 11.04 -22.00
CA ARG A 636 28.36 10.17 -22.17
C ARG A 636 28.55 8.74 -21.67
N GLU A 637 29.59 8.51 -20.88
CA GLU A 637 29.85 7.22 -20.25
C GLU A 637 29.01 7.05 -18.98
N SER A 638 28.46 5.87 -18.80
CA SER A 638 27.72 5.52 -17.59
C SER A 638 28.66 5.03 -16.49
N TYR A 639 28.42 5.46 -15.25
CA TYR A 639 29.20 5.08 -14.08
C TYR A 639 28.31 4.97 -12.85
N TYR A 640 28.73 4.20 -11.86
CA TYR A 640 28.02 4.12 -10.59
C TYR A 640 28.50 5.16 -9.60
N ALA A 641 27.60 6.02 -9.16
CA ALA A 641 27.87 7.01 -8.12
C ALA A 641 27.10 6.63 -6.84
N LYS A 642 27.62 7.09 -5.71
CA LYS A 642 26.94 6.98 -4.43
C LYS A 642 25.82 8.02 -4.36
N GLY A 643 24.58 7.55 -4.36
CA GLY A 643 23.39 8.37 -4.13
C GLY A 643 23.03 8.41 -2.65
N LYS A 644 22.32 9.46 -2.24
CA LYS A 644 21.83 9.68 -0.88
C LYS A 644 20.44 10.25 -0.87
N GLN A 645 19.60 9.75 0.06
CA GLN A 645 18.36 10.39 0.44
C GLN A 645 18.55 11.06 1.79
N GLN A 646 18.12 12.31 1.89
CA GLN A 646 18.21 13.12 3.10
C GLN A 646 17.42 12.53 4.25
N VAL A 647 17.94 12.70 5.46
CA VAL A 647 17.25 12.47 6.73
C VAL A 647 15.99 13.34 6.85
N PHE A 648 14.92 12.77 7.34
CA PHE A 648 13.69 13.51 7.66
C PHE A 648 12.90 12.86 8.79
N SER A 649 12.04 13.66 9.42
CA SER A 649 11.09 13.21 10.42
C SER A 649 9.67 13.54 10.00
N TRP A 650 8.72 12.68 10.37
CA TRP A 650 7.30 12.85 10.13
C TRP A 650 6.54 12.78 11.44
N MET A 651 5.58 13.68 11.66
CA MET A 651 4.78 13.69 12.87
C MET A 651 3.32 14.03 12.53
N ASP A 652 2.39 13.22 13.04
CA ASP A 652 0.96 13.43 12.94
C ASP A 652 0.35 13.49 14.33
N ALA A 653 -0.70 14.29 14.51
CA ALA A 653 -1.43 14.38 15.76
C ALA A 653 -2.93 14.49 15.51
N SER A 654 -3.74 13.91 16.41
CA SER A 654 -5.20 13.99 16.33
C SER A 654 -5.85 14.03 17.70
N ILE A 655 -7.03 14.64 17.74
CA ILE A 655 -7.95 14.65 18.88
C ILE A 655 -9.29 14.15 18.36
N ARG A 656 -9.77 13.05 18.94
CA ARG A 656 -11.07 12.47 18.62
C ARG A 656 -12.00 12.59 19.82
N GLN A 657 -13.20 13.12 19.58
CA GLN A 657 -14.27 13.22 20.57
C GLN A 657 -15.50 12.46 20.08
N ALA A 658 -15.95 11.50 20.88
CA ALA A 658 -17.20 10.78 20.62
C ALA A 658 -18.38 11.46 21.32
N PHE A 659 -19.53 11.49 20.66
CA PHE A 659 -20.78 12.05 21.15
C PHE A 659 -21.93 11.04 21.01
N PHE A 660 -23.02 11.26 21.72
CA PHE A 660 -24.28 10.50 21.59
C PHE A 660 -24.08 8.97 21.72
N ARG A 661 -23.31 8.51 22.71
CA ARG A 661 -22.98 7.10 22.94
C ARG A 661 -22.26 6.48 21.72
N ASP A 662 -21.23 7.15 21.26
CA ASP A 662 -20.36 6.73 20.15
C ASP A 662 -21.06 6.66 18.78
N LYS A 663 -22.21 7.36 18.60
CA LYS A 663 -22.91 7.44 17.31
C LYS A 663 -22.37 8.53 16.40
N PHE A 664 -21.70 9.54 16.96
CA PHE A 664 -21.12 10.65 16.23
C PHE A 664 -19.74 10.96 16.77
N ASP A 665 -18.77 11.01 15.88
CA ASP A 665 -17.38 11.33 16.23
C ASP A 665 -16.92 12.56 15.47
N VAL A 666 -16.21 13.43 16.17
CA VAL A 666 -15.46 14.54 15.57
C VAL A 666 -13.99 14.26 15.81
N THR A 667 -13.21 14.24 14.73
CA THR A 667 -11.76 14.14 14.80
C THR A 667 -11.15 15.38 14.17
N ILE A 668 -10.27 16.05 14.90
CA ILE A 668 -9.47 17.19 14.42
C ILE A 668 -8.03 16.75 14.48
N GLY A 669 -7.25 17.05 13.45
CA GLY A 669 -5.86 16.66 13.44
C GLY A 669 -4.99 17.48 12.50
N ALA A 670 -3.70 17.18 12.58
CA ALA A 670 -2.68 17.74 11.71
C ALA A 670 -1.75 16.62 11.27
N ARG A 671 -1.35 16.65 10.00
CA ARG A 671 -0.39 15.73 9.39
C ARG A 671 0.88 16.47 9.06
N ASN A 672 1.99 15.74 9.06
CA ASN A 672 3.29 16.29 8.68
C ASN A 672 3.63 17.59 9.43
N LEU A 673 3.52 17.55 10.76
CA LEU A 673 3.75 18.72 11.63
C LEU A 673 5.14 19.38 11.45
N PHE A 674 6.11 18.62 10.92
CA PHE A 674 7.45 19.14 10.61
C PHE A 674 7.56 19.81 9.25
N ASP A 675 6.45 19.88 8.50
CA ASP A 675 6.33 20.61 7.22
C ASP A 675 7.32 20.10 6.14
N VAL A 676 7.53 18.80 6.07
CA VAL A 676 8.41 18.18 5.07
C VAL A 676 7.75 18.30 3.69
N LYS A 677 8.36 19.08 2.80
CA LYS A 677 7.93 19.22 1.40
C LYS A 677 8.96 18.56 0.49
N TYR A 678 10.17 19.02 0.51
CA TYR A 678 11.24 18.59 -0.37
C TYR A 678 12.32 17.84 0.38
N LEU A 679 12.87 16.80 -0.25
CA LEU A 679 14.03 16.08 0.25
C LEU A 679 15.10 16.08 -0.83
N THR A 680 16.35 16.29 -0.40
CA THR A 680 17.49 16.01 -1.27
C THR A 680 17.58 14.51 -1.50
N ASN A 681 17.46 14.09 -2.75
CA ASN A 681 17.56 12.69 -3.14
C ASN A 681 18.38 12.54 -4.42
N THR A 682 19.53 11.93 -4.30
CA THR A 682 20.42 11.62 -5.42
C THR A 682 20.51 10.12 -5.70
N THR A 683 19.55 9.32 -5.14
CA THR A 683 19.49 7.86 -5.33
C THR A 683 18.78 7.45 -6.62
N GLY A 684 18.15 8.37 -7.34
CA GLY A 684 17.53 8.09 -8.64
C GLY A 684 18.61 7.85 -9.70
N ASN A 685 18.35 6.97 -10.64
CA ASN A 685 19.17 6.84 -11.84
C ASN A 685 19.01 8.11 -12.71
N ASP A 686 20.09 8.55 -13.35
CA ASP A 686 20.01 9.64 -14.30
C ASP A 686 19.29 9.15 -15.57
N GLY A 687 17.96 9.30 -15.59
CA GLY A 687 17.19 9.20 -16.84
C GLY A 687 17.33 10.47 -17.66
N ALA A 688 16.79 10.47 -18.88
CA ALA A 688 16.86 11.61 -19.81
C ALA A 688 16.38 12.95 -19.22
N HIS A 689 15.58 12.91 -18.16
CA HIS A 689 14.99 14.08 -17.48
C HIS A 689 15.43 14.26 -16.02
N THR A 690 16.31 13.42 -15.49
CA THR A 690 16.68 13.42 -14.06
C THR A 690 18.13 13.89 -13.82
N ALA A 691 18.79 14.46 -14.82
CA ALA A 691 20.13 15.01 -14.66
C ALA A 691 20.15 16.03 -13.52
N GLY A 692 20.64 15.62 -12.36
CA GLY A 692 20.89 16.51 -11.23
C GLY A 692 19.69 16.92 -10.39
N ALA A 693 18.55 16.21 -10.41
CA ALA A 693 17.47 16.48 -9.47
C ALA A 693 17.93 16.18 -8.03
N SER A 694 18.53 17.18 -7.40
CA SER A 694 18.98 17.09 -6.00
C SER A 694 17.84 17.23 -5.00
N SER A 695 16.62 17.57 -5.45
CA SER A 695 15.46 17.80 -4.60
C SER A 695 14.21 17.17 -5.23
N ILE A 696 13.56 16.28 -4.50
CA ILE A 696 12.25 15.68 -4.89
C ILE A 696 11.17 16.18 -3.95
N LEU A 697 9.98 16.40 -4.51
CA LEU A 697 8.79 16.68 -3.72
C LEU A 697 8.33 15.39 -3.03
N TYR A 698 8.47 15.35 -1.70
CA TYR A 698 8.12 14.21 -0.86
C TYR A 698 6.73 14.34 -0.22
N GLY A 699 6.27 15.55 -0.03
CA GLY A 699 4.96 15.85 0.54
C GLY A 699 4.51 17.27 0.19
N TYR A 700 3.25 17.56 0.45
CA TYR A 700 2.67 18.90 0.25
C TYR A 700 2.77 19.80 1.50
N GLY A 701 3.63 19.44 2.46
CA GLY A 701 3.79 20.19 3.70
C GLY A 701 2.77 19.81 4.76
N ARG A 702 2.66 20.66 5.79
CA ARG A 702 1.75 20.48 6.92
C ARG A 702 0.31 20.67 6.48
N SER A 703 -0.58 19.74 6.83
CA SER A 703 -2.01 19.83 6.59
C SER A 703 -2.82 19.70 7.87
N TYR A 704 -4.01 20.31 7.89
CA TYR A 704 -4.97 20.26 8.99
C TYR A 704 -6.29 19.69 8.49
N PHE A 705 -6.92 18.82 9.28
CA PHE A 705 -8.18 18.23 8.88
C PHE A 705 -9.22 18.24 10.00
N VAL A 706 -10.48 18.22 9.56
CA VAL A 706 -11.65 17.93 10.40
C VAL A 706 -12.41 16.78 9.76
N LYS A 707 -12.63 15.71 10.53
CA LYS A 707 -13.39 14.54 10.12
C LYS A 707 -14.61 14.36 11.00
N LEU A 708 -15.76 14.27 10.39
CA LEU A 708 -17.05 13.96 11.02
C LEU A 708 -17.44 12.54 10.65
N SER A 709 -17.71 11.69 11.64
CA SER A 709 -18.14 10.32 11.41
C SER A 709 -19.44 10.05 12.14
N PHE A 710 -20.41 9.51 11.44
CA PHE A 710 -21.70 9.12 11.97
C PHE A 710 -21.88 7.61 11.83
N ASN A 711 -22.22 6.95 12.94
CA ASN A 711 -22.42 5.50 13.01
C ASN A 711 -23.74 5.20 13.71
N LEU A 712 -24.73 4.78 12.97
CA LEU A 712 -26.04 4.43 13.48
C LEU A 712 -26.30 2.93 13.34
N GLY A 713 -26.48 2.26 14.47
CA GLY A 713 -27.00 0.90 14.53
C GLY A 713 -28.47 0.94 14.98
N ILE A 714 -29.35 0.28 14.21
CA ILE A 714 -30.77 0.12 14.51
C ILE A 714 -31.03 -1.38 14.66
N ASN A 715 -31.52 -1.81 15.83
CA ASN A 715 -31.87 -3.21 16.13
C ASN A 715 -33.26 -3.58 15.61
#